data_60cd67a6ff837a2202337b2e8377e5c3
#
_entry.id   60cd67a6ff837a2202337b2e8377e5c3
#
_cell.length_a   1.000
_cell.length_b   1.000
_cell.length_c   1.000
_cell.angle_alpha   90.00
_cell.angle_beta   90.00
_cell.angle_gamma   90.00
#
_symmetry.space_group_name_H-M   'P 1'
#
loop_
_entity.id
_entity.type
_entity.pdbx_description
1 polymer ?
#
loop_
_entity_poly.entity_id
_entity_poly.type
_entity_poly.pdbx_seq_one_letter_code
_entity_poly.pdbx_strand_id
1 'polypeptide(L)'
;MKFPGIPESSAARQAILVSGLMMAWQLAAKTTRDSLFLAVFPATALPGAVGAAAVCSILIVLFSTKLVHRFGPYRVIPSVFLLGAALHLAEWMLLATFPGPVAAFIYIHIMALGPVMLSGFWALASERFDPREARRRFGQIAAFGTLGSLAGGLMAERVAALSSSADLLVLLAVLQLAGSLALFRFATGQTAEKSHTVPSFPEMISGAPYLVGLAAFVLLISMSAAGLDFLFRFRAVAQFGKGAPLSRFFAIFYTSISLATFGVQAGLSRIWLKRFGPGRTVAALPVAVTGASLVSLFVPGALAIFFSRGLEVLLRGSLYRSGYELFYTPMPAAERRSIKSAIDIGADRLGEGLAAAAIQLLLVLPAEASFRFILAATAVWSAVAAWLAFRLDRAYIAVLEKGLARQIVTIAPEEAEDPVTRSIVLRSSGSTTAAEAGQHPVGVHPMHTADVTLRRLAELRSTDPMRVRAALHAVDLRDPLLVPQVIELLGRDETARAAHDSLSRAADSIAGQLADRLADLLENEKIRRRIPRVLAGSKSPLAWQGLFRQLRDERFEIRQRCARGLEKMLHEHPEFQPLPASIFEIVASELSAGRKVLSKRPESPVEDGDHLLVDEVLRERASQVMTHVATLLGLVLPQQSVRLAFRALYTEDAKLRGVALEYLDSVLPKGLREQLAAQIEGPVVRPEKSAAAAGEALANLMDESPSIMARLEDLRGNQPARKGTSGA
;
A
#
# COMPACT_ATOMS: atom_id res chain seq x y z
N MET A 1 0.65 -29.51 -19.74
CA MET A 1 -0.30 -28.93 -18.79
C MET A 1 0.41 -27.82 -18.03
N LYS A 2 0.19 -26.54 -18.33
CA LYS A 2 0.61 -25.42 -17.49
C LYS A 2 -0.35 -25.36 -16.31
N PHE A 3 0.11 -25.69 -15.12
CA PHE A 3 -0.68 -25.46 -13.91
C PHE A 3 -1.01 -23.97 -13.85
N PRO A 4 -2.29 -23.57 -13.81
CA PRO A 4 -2.64 -22.18 -13.72
C PRO A 4 -2.19 -21.64 -12.37
N GLY A 5 -1.11 -20.89 -12.33
CA GLY A 5 -0.65 -20.20 -11.13
C GLY A 5 0.84 -20.24 -10.79
N ILE A 6 1.70 -20.94 -11.53
CA ILE A 6 3.14 -20.87 -11.29
C ILE A 6 3.68 -19.56 -11.87
N PRO A 7 4.29 -18.68 -11.03
CA PRO A 7 4.76 -17.38 -11.47
C PRO A 7 5.95 -17.50 -12.43
N GLU A 8 6.02 -16.59 -13.40
CA GLU A 8 7.13 -16.53 -14.37
C GLU A 8 8.44 -16.04 -13.74
N SER A 9 8.38 -15.24 -12.67
CA SER A 9 9.60 -14.75 -12.01
C SER A 9 10.32 -15.86 -11.22
N SER A 10 11.64 -15.95 -11.39
CA SER A 10 12.48 -16.93 -10.70
C SER A 10 12.40 -16.81 -9.18
N ALA A 11 12.32 -15.58 -8.66
CA ALA A 11 12.19 -15.29 -7.24
C ALA A 11 10.89 -15.86 -6.63
N ALA A 12 9.76 -15.71 -7.32
CA ALA A 12 8.50 -16.24 -6.84
C ALA A 12 8.46 -17.77 -6.84
N ARG A 13 9.06 -18.43 -7.83
CA ARG A 13 9.20 -19.90 -7.86
C ARG A 13 10.05 -20.41 -6.71
N GLN A 14 11.16 -19.73 -6.42
CA GLN A 14 12.03 -20.08 -5.29
C GLN A 14 11.32 -19.87 -3.94
N ALA A 15 10.59 -18.78 -3.76
CA ALA A 15 9.81 -18.53 -2.56
C ALA A 15 8.73 -19.60 -2.32
N ILE A 16 8.07 -20.06 -3.38
CA ILE A 16 7.09 -21.16 -3.34
C ILE A 16 7.77 -22.46 -2.89
N LEU A 17 8.91 -22.81 -3.46
CA LEU A 17 9.67 -24.02 -3.10
C LEU A 17 10.10 -23.98 -1.63
N VAL A 18 10.69 -22.87 -1.19
CA VAL A 18 11.12 -22.69 0.21
C VAL A 18 9.93 -22.80 1.16
N SER A 19 8.81 -22.13 0.85
CA SER A 19 7.59 -22.22 1.66
C SER A 19 7.09 -23.66 1.78
N GLY A 20 7.07 -24.39 0.68
CA GLY A 20 6.67 -25.81 0.66
C GLY A 20 7.55 -26.68 1.55
N LEU A 21 8.88 -26.59 1.38
CA LEU A 21 9.86 -27.38 2.15
C LEU A 21 9.81 -27.04 3.65
N MET A 22 9.73 -25.77 3.99
CA MET A 22 9.65 -25.30 5.37
C MET A 22 8.38 -25.79 6.07
N MET A 23 7.23 -25.71 5.41
CA MET A 23 5.97 -26.14 5.97
C MET A 23 5.85 -27.69 6.03
N ALA A 24 6.49 -28.39 5.10
CA ALA A 24 6.63 -29.86 5.17
C ALA A 24 7.43 -30.26 6.40
N TRP A 25 8.59 -29.62 6.61
CA TRP A 25 9.38 -29.82 7.82
C TRP A 25 8.57 -29.52 9.09
N GLN A 26 7.85 -28.40 9.12
CA GLN A 26 7.12 -27.96 10.31
C GLN A 26 6.06 -28.98 10.77
N LEU A 27 5.30 -29.57 9.85
CA LEU A 27 4.29 -30.56 10.20
C LEU A 27 4.93 -31.90 10.59
N ALA A 28 5.94 -32.36 9.84
CA ALA A 28 6.69 -33.58 10.18
C ALA A 28 7.39 -33.44 11.54
N ALA A 29 8.02 -32.27 11.80
CA ALA A 29 8.69 -31.98 13.08
C ALA A 29 7.75 -31.99 14.27
N LYS A 30 6.55 -31.44 14.13
CA LYS A 30 5.52 -31.47 15.19
C LYS A 30 5.15 -32.92 15.56
N THR A 31 4.94 -33.75 14.56
CA THR A 31 4.60 -35.19 14.77
C THR A 31 5.77 -35.91 15.43
N THR A 32 6.98 -35.73 14.92
CA THR A 32 8.23 -36.36 15.46
C THR A 32 8.46 -35.97 16.90
N ARG A 33 8.39 -34.68 17.20
CA ARG A 33 8.58 -34.15 18.54
C ARG A 33 7.62 -34.78 19.55
N ASP A 34 6.32 -34.76 19.23
CA ASP A 34 5.29 -35.24 20.14
C ASP A 34 5.40 -36.76 20.31
N SER A 35 5.70 -37.52 19.26
CA SER A 35 5.90 -38.97 19.30
C SER A 35 7.10 -39.37 20.15
N LEU A 36 8.27 -38.80 19.90
CA LEU A 36 9.51 -39.14 20.62
C LEU A 36 9.46 -38.70 22.08
N PHE A 37 8.88 -37.54 22.39
CA PHE A 37 8.73 -37.07 23.77
C PHE A 37 7.80 -37.99 24.57
N LEU A 38 6.65 -38.32 24.04
CA LEU A 38 5.65 -39.17 24.74
C LEU A 38 6.05 -40.65 24.80
N ALA A 39 6.98 -41.10 23.96
CA ALA A 39 7.57 -42.43 24.11
C ALA A 39 8.42 -42.54 25.37
N VAL A 40 9.12 -41.49 25.77
CA VAL A 40 10.06 -41.47 26.89
C VAL A 40 9.42 -40.89 28.16
N PHE A 41 8.65 -39.81 28.04
CA PHE A 41 8.08 -39.07 29.16
C PHE A 41 6.58 -39.23 29.30
N PRO A 42 6.04 -39.22 30.54
CA PRO A 42 4.59 -39.20 30.74
C PRO A 42 3.98 -37.89 30.21
N ALA A 43 2.73 -37.92 29.77
CA ALA A 43 1.99 -36.76 29.28
C ALA A 43 1.95 -35.58 30.28
N THR A 44 2.05 -35.86 31.57
CA THR A 44 2.11 -34.86 32.65
C THR A 44 3.36 -33.99 32.60
N ALA A 45 4.42 -34.41 31.90
CA ALA A 45 5.63 -33.62 31.70
C ALA A 45 5.50 -32.57 30.58
N LEU A 46 4.48 -32.68 29.71
CA LEU A 46 4.27 -31.75 28.58
C LEU A 46 4.18 -30.26 28.98
N PRO A 47 3.41 -29.85 30.01
CA PRO A 47 3.34 -28.44 30.39
C PRO A 47 4.70 -27.85 30.76
N GLY A 48 5.55 -28.61 31.48
CA GLY A 48 6.91 -28.19 31.80
C GLY A 48 7.80 -28.04 30.55
N ALA A 49 7.72 -28.98 29.62
CA ALA A 49 8.45 -28.92 28.34
C ALA A 49 8.01 -27.74 27.48
N VAL A 50 6.70 -27.44 27.41
CA VAL A 50 6.15 -26.27 26.71
C VAL A 50 6.66 -24.97 27.34
N GLY A 51 6.66 -24.88 28.68
CA GLY A 51 7.18 -23.72 29.42
C GLY A 51 8.67 -23.49 29.15
N ALA A 52 9.50 -24.54 29.23
CA ALA A 52 10.91 -24.47 28.90
C ALA A 52 11.16 -24.05 27.45
N ALA A 53 10.40 -24.64 26.52
CA ALA A 53 10.50 -24.30 25.11
C ALA A 53 10.10 -22.84 24.83
N ALA A 54 9.10 -22.30 25.53
CA ALA A 54 8.68 -20.90 25.39
C ALA A 54 9.80 -19.93 25.82
N VAL A 55 10.44 -20.20 26.98
CA VAL A 55 11.58 -19.41 27.47
C VAL A 55 12.74 -19.49 26.48
N CYS A 56 13.12 -20.71 26.05
CA CYS A 56 14.20 -20.90 25.08
C CYS A 56 13.87 -20.18 23.74
N SER A 57 12.64 -20.23 23.30
CA SER A 57 12.18 -19.53 22.07
C SER A 57 12.43 -18.02 22.16
N ILE A 58 12.06 -17.39 23.29
CA ILE A 58 12.29 -15.96 23.49
C ILE A 58 13.79 -15.64 23.46
N LEU A 59 14.62 -16.43 24.17
CA LEU A 59 16.08 -16.22 24.19
C LEU A 59 16.70 -16.38 22.79
N ILE A 60 16.27 -17.39 22.02
CA ILE A 60 16.78 -17.62 20.66
C ILE A 60 16.36 -16.47 19.72
N VAL A 61 15.16 -15.91 19.87
CA VAL A 61 14.73 -14.74 19.09
C VAL A 61 15.59 -13.54 19.39
N LEU A 62 15.84 -13.23 20.67
CA LEU A 62 16.71 -12.11 21.06
C LEU A 62 18.13 -12.28 20.53
N PHE A 63 18.66 -13.50 20.57
CA PHE A 63 19.96 -13.83 20.02
C PHE A 63 19.99 -13.75 18.49
N SER A 64 19.01 -14.34 17.82
CA SER A 64 18.91 -14.33 16.35
C SER A 64 18.76 -12.92 15.79
N THR A 65 18.07 -12.02 16.49
CA THR A 65 17.96 -10.61 16.10
C THR A 65 19.34 -9.93 16.10
N LYS A 66 20.15 -10.14 17.12
CA LYS A 66 21.55 -9.63 17.18
C LYS A 66 22.40 -10.19 16.05
N LEU A 67 22.22 -11.48 15.74
CA LEU A 67 22.98 -12.17 14.69
C LEU A 67 22.60 -11.64 13.30
N VAL A 68 21.31 -11.48 13.05
CA VAL A 68 20.77 -10.89 11.81
C VAL A 68 21.27 -9.46 11.64
N HIS A 69 21.34 -8.68 12.71
CA HIS A 69 21.89 -7.33 12.65
C HIS A 69 23.37 -7.32 12.25
N ARG A 70 24.17 -8.27 12.77
CA ARG A 70 25.61 -8.33 12.53
C ARG A 70 25.98 -8.91 11.17
N PHE A 71 25.29 -9.95 10.70
CA PHE A 71 25.67 -10.74 9.51
C PHE A 71 24.67 -10.61 8.35
N GLY A 72 23.54 -9.97 8.56
CA GLY A 72 22.45 -9.83 7.59
C GLY A 72 21.54 -11.06 7.52
N PRO A 73 20.26 -10.87 7.14
CA PRO A 73 19.26 -11.95 7.12
C PRO A 73 19.54 -12.98 6.03
N TYR A 74 20.09 -12.54 4.88
CA TYR A 74 20.38 -13.40 3.74
C TYR A 74 21.44 -14.49 4.03
N ARG A 75 22.25 -14.30 5.06
CA ARG A 75 23.22 -15.31 5.54
C ARG A 75 22.67 -16.07 6.74
N VAL A 76 22.09 -15.35 7.71
CA VAL A 76 21.66 -15.94 8.98
C VAL A 76 20.50 -16.92 8.78
N ILE A 77 19.46 -16.57 8.03
CA ILE A 77 18.28 -17.44 7.92
C ILE A 77 18.61 -18.78 7.26
N PRO A 78 19.29 -18.84 6.10
CA PRO A 78 19.70 -20.12 5.52
C PRO A 78 20.61 -20.93 6.45
N SER A 79 21.50 -20.26 7.23
CA SER A 79 22.40 -20.92 8.18
C SER A 79 21.64 -21.52 9.37
N VAL A 80 20.54 -20.92 9.83
CA VAL A 80 19.66 -21.49 10.87
C VAL A 80 19.02 -22.79 10.39
N PHE A 81 18.60 -22.88 9.11
CA PHE A 81 18.11 -24.13 8.54
C PHE A 81 19.21 -25.19 8.46
N LEU A 82 20.43 -24.80 8.07
CA LEU A 82 21.57 -25.72 8.02
C LEU A 82 21.94 -26.24 9.40
N LEU A 83 21.96 -25.35 10.42
CA LEU A 83 22.19 -25.72 11.82
C LEU A 83 21.14 -26.71 12.31
N GLY A 84 19.85 -26.47 12.02
CA GLY A 84 18.78 -27.39 12.38
C GLY A 84 18.92 -28.76 11.74
N ALA A 85 19.33 -28.82 10.47
CA ALA A 85 19.62 -30.09 9.80
C ALA A 85 20.74 -30.86 10.50
N ALA A 86 21.83 -30.18 10.88
CA ALA A 86 22.94 -30.77 11.60
C ALA A 86 22.50 -31.26 13.01
N LEU A 87 21.67 -30.47 13.71
CA LEU A 87 21.12 -30.86 15.00
C LEU A 87 20.26 -32.12 14.90
N HIS A 88 19.38 -32.22 13.91
CA HIS A 88 18.56 -33.43 13.71
C HIS A 88 19.39 -34.69 13.43
N LEU A 89 20.50 -34.58 12.70
CA LEU A 89 21.42 -35.71 12.53
C LEU A 89 22.12 -36.08 13.83
N ALA A 90 22.56 -35.10 14.63
CA ALA A 90 23.16 -35.35 15.95
C ALA A 90 22.14 -35.99 16.91
N GLU A 91 20.91 -35.49 16.93
CA GLU A 91 19.80 -36.06 17.71
C GLU A 91 19.54 -37.51 17.31
N TRP A 92 19.51 -37.82 16.01
CA TRP A 92 19.36 -39.19 15.52
C TRP A 92 20.47 -40.12 16.00
N MET A 93 21.73 -39.68 15.96
CA MET A 93 22.87 -40.46 16.40
C MET A 93 22.88 -40.72 17.92
N LEU A 94 22.46 -39.70 18.69
CA LEU A 94 22.54 -39.74 20.16
C LEU A 94 21.27 -40.34 20.81
N LEU A 95 20.15 -40.45 20.10
CA LEU A 95 18.86 -40.89 20.66
C LEU A 95 18.93 -42.30 21.25
N ALA A 96 19.67 -43.21 20.63
CA ALA A 96 19.83 -44.59 21.11
C ALA A 96 20.63 -44.65 22.41
N THR A 97 21.63 -43.77 22.59
CA THR A 97 22.52 -43.75 23.74
C THR A 97 21.92 -42.98 24.93
N PHE A 98 21.24 -41.84 24.64
CA PHE A 98 20.72 -40.93 25.66
C PHE A 98 19.24 -40.59 25.39
N PRO A 99 18.28 -41.55 25.46
CA PRO A 99 16.91 -41.32 25.00
C PRO A 99 16.17 -40.20 25.74
N GLY A 100 16.34 -40.07 27.05
CA GLY A 100 15.68 -39.06 27.88
C GLY A 100 16.15 -37.63 27.55
N PRO A 101 17.42 -37.29 27.75
CA PRO A 101 17.93 -35.96 27.45
C PRO A 101 17.72 -35.53 26.00
N VAL A 102 17.90 -36.46 25.04
CA VAL A 102 17.75 -36.17 23.61
C VAL A 102 16.29 -35.91 23.25
N ALA A 103 15.33 -36.69 23.76
CA ALA A 103 13.91 -36.47 23.52
C ALA A 103 13.43 -35.11 24.08
N ALA A 104 13.93 -34.70 25.26
CA ALA A 104 13.65 -33.38 25.81
C ALA A 104 14.28 -32.27 24.95
N PHE A 105 15.52 -32.46 24.50
CA PHE A 105 16.21 -31.51 23.62
C PHE A 105 15.50 -31.35 22.26
N ILE A 106 15.08 -32.45 21.62
CA ILE A 106 14.26 -32.43 20.38
C ILE A 106 13.01 -31.59 20.57
N TYR A 107 12.33 -31.75 21.71
CA TYR A 107 11.12 -31.01 22.02
C TYR A 107 11.38 -29.50 22.06
N ILE A 108 12.41 -29.08 22.80
CA ILE A 108 12.78 -27.66 22.93
C ILE A 108 13.32 -27.10 21.63
N HIS A 109 14.21 -27.81 20.95
CA HIS A 109 14.83 -27.41 19.68
C HIS A 109 13.77 -27.09 18.62
N ILE A 110 12.87 -28.02 18.34
CA ILE A 110 11.81 -27.86 17.31
C ILE A 110 10.88 -26.69 17.67
N MET A 111 10.48 -26.58 18.93
CA MET A 111 9.58 -25.50 19.40
C MET A 111 10.25 -24.13 19.35
N ALA A 112 11.55 -24.05 19.57
CA ALA A 112 12.26 -22.78 19.68
C ALA A 112 12.74 -22.26 18.30
N LEU A 113 13.28 -23.14 17.42
CA LEU A 113 13.78 -22.74 16.11
C LEU A 113 12.68 -22.59 15.04
N GLY A 114 11.61 -23.37 15.13
CA GLY A 114 10.53 -23.34 14.14
C GLY A 114 9.96 -21.94 13.86
N PRO A 115 9.56 -21.18 14.88
CA PRO A 115 9.07 -19.81 14.71
C PRO A 115 10.10 -18.86 14.09
N VAL A 116 11.40 -18.98 14.47
CA VAL A 116 12.48 -18.16 13.90
C VAL A 116 12.65 -18.41 12.41
N MET A 117 12.62 -19.68 11.98
CA MET A 117 12.72 -20.05 10.57
C MET A 117 11.51 -19.52 9.78
N LEU A 118 10.31 -19.65 10.30
CA LEU A 118 9.09 -19.20 9.67
C LEU A 118 9.05 -17.67 9.54
N SER A 119 9.29 -16.94 10.62
CA SER A 119 9.33 -15.48 10.63
C SER A 119 10.48 -14.96 9.75
N GLY A 120 11.65 -15.59 9.81
CA GLY A 120 12.81 -15.25 8.97
C GLY A 120 12.53 -15.40 7.48
N PHE A 121 11.90 -16.48 7.04
CA PHE A 121 11.49 -16.66 5.65
C PHE A 121 10.54 -15.56 5.18
N TRP A 122 9.50 -15.26 5.97
CA TRP A 122 8.54 -14.21 5.59
C TRP A 122 9.17 -12.82 5.61
N ALA A 123 10.13 -12.56 6.50
CA ALA A 123 10.89 -11.32 6.47
C ALA A 123 11.69 -11.18 5.17
N LEU A 124 12.41 -12.24 4.75
CA LEU A 124 13.14 -12.25 3.47
C LEU A 124 12.20 -12.09 2.27
N ALA A 125 11.04 -12.75 2.27
CA ALA A 125 10.05 -12.62 1.22
C ALA A 125 9.49 -11.18 1.15
N SER A 126 9.21 -10.55 2.29
CA SER A 126 8.73 -9.16 2.35
C SER A 126 9.78 -8.13 1.91
N GLU A 127 11.07 -8.46 1.98
CA GLU A 127 12.14 -7.61 1.45
C GLU A 127 12.35 -7.79 -0.06
N ARG A 128 12.05 -8.99 -0.58
CA ARG A 128 12.26 -9.33 -2.00
C ARG A 128 11.16 -8.79 -2.91
N PHE A 129 9.92 -8.74 -2.43
CA PHE A 129 8.76 -8.32 -3.19
C PHE A 129 8.32 -6.93 -2.78
N ASP A 130 8.01 -6.07 -3.77
CA ASP A 130 7.35 -4.80 -3.49
C ASP A 130 5.91 -5.01 -2.95
N PRO A 131 5.30 -4.02 -2.29
CA PRO A 131 3.98 -4.17 -1.67
C PRO A 131 2.89 -4.64 -2.63
N ARG A 132 2.94 -4.21 -3.89
CA ARG A 132 1.97 -4.59 -4.91
C ARG A 132 2.17 -6.02 -5.41
N GLU A 133 3.42 -6.41 -5.64
CA GLU A 133 3.77 -7.78 -6.00
C GLU A 133 3.49 -8.74 -4.84
N ALA A 134 3.81 -8.35 -3.61
CA ALA A 134 3.50 -9.09 -2.39
C ALA A 134 2.00 -9.40 -2.27
N ARG A 135 1.13 -8.41 -2.50
CA ARG A 135 -0.34 -8.59 -2.52
C ARG A 135 -0.79 -9.64 -3.54
N ARG A 136 -0.10 -9.73 -4.68
CA ARG A 136 -0.42 -10.70 -5.72
C ARG A 136 0.13 -12.10 -5.45
N ARG A 137 1.27 -12.22 -4.74
CA ARG A 137 2.05 -13.46 -4.63
C ARG A 137 1.95 -14.15 -3.28
N PHE A 138 1.77 -13.42 -2.18
CA PHE A 138 1.80 -14.00 -0.84
C PHE A 138 0.71 -15.06 -0.62
N GLY A 139 -0.47 -14.88 -1.19
CA GLY A 139 -1.51 -15.90 -1.16
C GLY A 139 -1.09 -17.19 -1.85
N GLN A 140 -0.38 -17.11 -2.99
CA GLN A 140 0.12 -18.28 -3.71
C GLN A 140 1.25 -18.97 -2.94
N ILE A 141 2.22 -18.21 -2.41
CA ILE A 141 3.33 -18.73 -1.61
C ILE A 141 2.79 -19.48 -0.39
N ALA A 142 1.81 -18.90 0.30
CA ALA A 142 1.15 -19.51 1.45
C ALA A 142 0.36 -20.79 1.07
N ALA A 143 -0.34 -20.79 -0.07
CA ALA A 143 -1.07 -21.96 -0.56
C ALA A 143 -0.14 -23.15 -0.84
N PHE A 144 0.99 -22.91 -1.52
CA PHE A 144 1.99 -23.97 -1.74
C PHE A 144 2.68 -24.42 -0.45
N GLY A 145 2.82 -23.53 0.53
CA GLY A 145 3.23 -23.91 1.89
C GLY A 145 2.24 -24.92 2.53
N THR A 146 0.93 -24.70 2.37
CA THR A 146 -0.08 -25.66 2.87
C THR A 146 0.02 -27.02 2.18
N LEU A 147 0.25 -27.05 0.86
CA LEU A 147 0.53 -28.32 0.15
C LEU A 147 1.81 -28.99 0.68
N GLY A 148 2.84 -28.19 0.97
CA GLY A 148 4.06 -28.66 1.63
C GLY A 148 3.76 -29.32 2.99
N SER A 149 2.94 -28.69 3.84
CA SER A 149 2.50 -29.30 5.11
C SER A 149 1.84 -30.65 4.91
N LEU A 150 0.93 -30.76 3.94
CA LEU A 150 0.25 -32.02 3.64
C LEU A 150 1.25 -33.10 3.19
N ALA A 151 2.17 -32.75 2.29
CA ALA A 151 3.23 -33.65 1.83
C ALA A 151 4.14 -34.09 3.00
N GLY A 152 4.54 -33.16 3.88
CA GLY A 152 5.35 -33.45 5.05
C GLY A 152 4.67 -34.39 6.05
N GLY A 153 3.37 -34.22 6.27
CA GLY A 153 2.58 -35.13 7.08
C GLY A 153 2.48 -36.55 6.50
N LEU A 154 2.26 -36.65 5.19
CA LEU A 154 2.24 -37.95 4.49
C LEU A 154 3.62 -38.62 4.50
N MET A 155 4.70 -37.86 4.28
CA MET A 155 6.06 -38.40 4.36
C MET A 155 6.39 -38.90 5.77
N ALA A 156 6.01 -38.14 6.81
CA ALA A 156 6.21 -38.53 8.20
C ALA A 156 5.43 -39.81 8.56
N GLU A 157 4.17 -39.92 8.10
CA GLU A 157 3.36 -41.15 8.28
C GLU A 157 4.01 -42.36 7.59
N ARG A 158 4.46 -42.20 6.35
CA ARG A 158 5.12 -43.29 5.61
C ARG A 158 6.44 -43.74 6.25
N VAL A 159 7.29 -42.80 6.67
CA VAL A 159 8.52 -43.13 7.40
C VAL A 159 8.23 -43.86 8.70
N ALA A 160 7.27 -43.35 9.49
CA ALA A 160 6.88 -44.00 10.74
C ALA A 160 6.25 -45.40 10.54
N ALA A 161 5.59 -45.64 9.41
CA ALA A 161 5.01 -46.95 9.08
C ALA A 161 6.01 -47.97 8.54
N LEU A 162 7.05 -47.49 7.84
CA LEU A 162 8.04 -48.36 7.13
C LEU A 162 9.34 -48.55 7.94
N SER A 163 9.60 -47.66 8.92
CA SER A 163 10.86 -47.61 9.64
C SER A 163 10.61 -47.21 11.12
N SER A 164 11.66 -46.84 11.82
CA SER A 164 11.56 -46.42 13.23
C SER A 164 11.13 -44.96 13.38
N SER A 165 10.51 -44.60 14.53
CA SER A 165 10.21 -43.20 14.84
C SER A 165 11.48 -42.32 14.92
N ALA A 166 12.65 -42.90 15.15
CA ALA A 166 13.95 -42.20 15.14
C ALA A 166 14.32 -41.73 13.74
N ASP A 167 13.99 -42.48 12.69
CA ASP A 167 14.35 -42.16 11.31
C ASP A 167 13.59 -40.95 10.74
N LEU A 168 12.53 -40.53 11.44
CA LEU A 168 11.88 -39.25 11.19
C LEU A 168 12.86 -38.08 11.35
N LEU A 169 13.85 -38.16 12.23
CA LEU A 169 14.88 -37.13 12.40
C LEU A 169 15.75 -36.98 11.14
N VAL A 170 16.03 -38.08 10.44
CA VAL A 170 16.73 -38.04 9.15
C VAL A 170 15.87 -37.33 8.09
N LEU A 171 14.58 -37.64 8.02
CA LEU A 171 13.66 -36.91 7.15
C LEU A 171 13.68 -35.40 7.44
N LEU A 172 13.62 -35.01 8.72
CA LEU A 172 13.67 -33.61 9.12
C LEU A 172 14.99 -32.92 8.69
N ALA A 173 16.13 -33.62 8.85
CA ALA A 173 17.43 -33.13 8.43
C ALA A 173 17.47 -32.91 6.91
N VAL A 174 16.95 -33.84 6.10
CA VAL A 174 16.88 -33.71 4.64
C VAL A 174 16.00 -32.53 4.22
N LEU A 175 14.83 -32.38 4.81
CA LEU A 175 13.93 -31.26 4.50
C LEU A 175 14.54 -29.90 4.85
N GLN A 176 15.24 -29.80 5.99
CA GLN A 176 15.94 -28.58 6.37
C GLN A 176 17.15 -28.28 5.50
N LEU A 177 17.92 -29.29 5.12
CA LEU A 177 19.05 -29.13 4.20
C LEU A 177 18.57 -28.63 2.83
N ALA A 178 17.52 -29.24 2.28
CA ALA A 178 16.91 -28.82 1.03
C ALA A 178 16.35 -27.37 1.15
N GLY A 179 15.72 -27.04 2.27
CA GLY A 179 15.25 -25.70 2.57
C GLY A 179 16.37 -24.67 2.65
N SER A 180 17.49 -25.02 3.30
CA SER A 180 18.69 -24.17 3.37
C SER A 180 19.26 -23.88 1.98
N LEU A 181 19.45 -24.90 1.15
CA LEU A 181 19.95 -24.74 -0.22
C LEU A 181 19.03 -23.88 -1.09
N ALA A 182 17.72 -24.09 -0.98
CA ALA A 182 16.74 -23.28 -1.68
C ALA A 182 16.75 -21.81 -1.21
N LEU A 183 16.93 -21.57 0.10
CA LEU A 183 17.04 -20.24 0.67
C LEU A 183 18.33 -19.52 0.25
N PHE A 184 19.47 -20.21 0.18
CA PHE A 184 20.70 -19.60 -0.34
C PHE A 184 20.53 -19.13 -1.78
N ARG A 185 19.86 -19.92 -2.64
CA ARG A 185 19.54 -19.51 -4.02
C ARG A 185 18.56 -18.34 -4.07
N PHE A 186 17.56 -18.32 -3.17
CA PHE A 186 16.62 -17.20 -3.06
C PHE A 186 17.29 -15.92 -2.58
N ALA A 187 18.32 -16.02 -1.74
CA ALA A 187 19.08 -14.92 -1.17
C ALA A 187 20.16 -14.34 -2.12
N THR A 188 20.59 -15.08 -3.15
CA THR A 188 21.63 -14.62 -4.10
C THR A 188 21.17 -13.40 -4.88
N GLY A 189 22.07 -12.41 -5.04
CA GLY A 189 21.82 -11.17 -5.79
C GLY A 189 21.28 -10.01 -4.96
N GLN A 190 21.22 -10.13 -3.62
CA GLN A 190 20.89 -9.02 -2.74
C GLN A 190 22.15 -8.55 -1.98
N THR A 191 22.51 -7.31 -2.14
CA THR A 191 23.48 -6.63 -1.29
C THR A 191 22.79 -6.22 0.00
N ALA A 192 23.41 -6.54 1.14
CA ALA A 192 22.96 -6.04 2.43
C ALA A 192 23.05 -4.52 2.43
N GLU A 193 21.91 -3.84 2.44
CA GLU A 193 21.83 -2.42 2.70
C GLU A 193 22.51 -2.16 4.06
N LYS A 194 23.48 -1.25 4.08
CA LYS A 194 24.21 -0.92 5.32
C LYS A 194 23.21 -0.53 6.39
N SER A 195 23.17 -1.30 7.45
CA SER A 195 22.31 -1.08 8.62
C SER A 195 22.67 0.27 9.24
N HIS A 196 21.78 1.24 9.10
CA HIS A 196 21.78 2.38 10.01
C HIS A 196 21.48 1.86 11.43
N THR A 197 22.03 2.52 12.45
CA THR A 197 21.77 2.22 13.86
C THR A 197 20.25 2.14 14.09
N VAL A 198 19.76 0.93 14.31
CA VAL A 198 18.34 0.69 14.59
C VAL A 198 18.09 1.02 16.05
N PRO A 199 17.10 1.88 16.37
CA PRO A 199 16.71 2.16 17.75
C PRO A 199 16.38 0.88 18.51
N SER A 200 16.53 0.88 19.82
CA SER A 200 16.17 -0.27 20.66
C SER A 200 14.66 -0.58 20.54
N PHE A 201 14.30 -1.86 20.68
CA PHE A 201 12.90 -2.30 20.55
C PHE A 201 11.91 -1.50 21.42
N PRO A 202 12.20 -1.15 22.70
CA PRO A 202 11.33 -0.29 23.51
C PRO A 202 11.16 1.12 22.93
N GLU A 203 12.21 1.72 22.38
CA GLU A 203 12.17 3.06 21.78
C GLU A 203 11.35 3.06 20.48
N MET A 204 11.44 1.98 19.70
CA MET A 204 10.67 1.83 18.47
C MET A 204 9.18 1.65 18.73
N ILE A 205 8.79 0.93 19.75
CA ILE A 205 7.38 0.72 20.12
C ILE A 205 6.78 1.98 20.75
N SER A 206 7.51 2.66 21.64
CA SER A 206 7.00 3.84 22.34
C SER A 206 6.66 5.01 21.40
N GLY A 207 7.35 5.12 20.26
CA GLY A 207 7.11 6.16 19.25
C GLY A 207 6.14 5.79 18.12
N ALA A 208 5.62 4.55 18.07
CA ALA A 208 4.85 4.05 16.93
C ALA A 208 3.55 3.36 17.36
N PRO A 209 2.45 4.10 17.56
CA PRO A 209 1.17 3.53 17.99
C PRO A 209 0.64 2.43 17.05
N TYR A 210 1.03 2.45 15.79
CA TYR A 210 0.73 1.38 14.85
C TYR A 210 1.34 0.03 15.26
N LEU A 211 2.59 0.02 15.72
CA LEU A 211 3.28 -1.21 16.12
C LEU A 211 2.73 -1.78 17.43
N VAL A 212 2.39 -0.90 18.38
CA VAL A 212 1.70 -1.30 19.62
C VAL A 212 0.35 -1.95 19.29
N GLY A 213 -0.41 -1.32 18.38
CA GLY A 213 -1.67 -1.87 17.91
C GLY A 213 -1.50 -3.24 17.23
N LEU A 214 -0.47 -3.41 16.42
CA LEU A 214 -0.18 -4.68 15.73
C LEU A 214 0.25 -5.78 16.72
N ALA A 215 1.09 -5.45 17.71
CA ALA A 215 1.49 -6.38 18.76
C ALA A 215 0.30 -6.82 19.63
N ALA A 216 -0.54 -5.86 20.06
CA ALA A 216 -1.76 -6.14 20.82
C ALA A 216 -2.75 -7.00 20.01
N PHE A 217 -2.86 -6.73 18.71
CA PHE A 217 -3.68 -7.52 17.81
C PHE A 217 -3.23 -8.99 17.73
N VAL A 218 -1.92 -9.24 17.52
CA VAL A 218 -1.34 -10.59 17.50
C VAL A 218 -1.55 -11.30 18.83
N LEU A 219 -1.28 -10.62 19.93
CA LEU A 219 -1.49 -11.16 21.29
C LEU A 219 -2.92 -11.63 21.49
N LEU A 220 -3.93 -10.81 21.16
CA LEU A 220 -5.35 -11.14 21.32
C LEU A 220 -5.79 -12.29 20.39
N ILE A 221 -5.30 -12.34 19.18
CA ILE A 221 -5.53 -13.44 18.25
C ILE A 221 -4.97 -14.76 18.81
N SER A 222 -3.78 -14.72 19.39
CA SER A 222 -3.15 -15.91 20.01
C SER A 222 -3.88 -16.35 21.27
N MET A 223 -4.35 -15.42 22.09
CA MET A 223 -5.23 -15.71 23.21
C MET A 223 -6.51 -16.42 22.76
N SER A 224 -7.17 -15.90 21.73
CA SER A 224 -8.40 -16.52 21.19
C SER A 224 -8.15 -17.92 20.64
N ALA A 225 -7.05 -18.12 19.93
CA ALA A 225 -6.69 -19.42 19.39
C ALA A 225 -6.39 -20.45 20.50
N ALA A 226 -5.67 -20.05 21.54
CA ALA A 226 -5.37 -20.90 22.69
C ALA A 226 -6.65 -21.31 23.44
N GLY A 227 -7.59 -20.38 23.62
CA GLY A 227 -8.90 -20.65 24.21
C GLY A 227 -9.71 -21.69 23.41
N LEU A 228 -9.83 -21.49 22.08
CA LEU A 228 -10.52 -22.46 21.21
C LEU A 228 -9.80 -23.82 21.15
N ASP A 229 -8.47 -23.83 21.14
CA ASP A 229 -7.67 -25.06 21.09
C ASP A 229 -7.88 -25.90 22.36
N PHE A 230 -7.90 -25.23 23.52
CA PHE A 230 -8.23 -25.90 24.79
C PHE A 230 -9.65 -26.53 24.78
N LEU A 231 -10.66 -25.74 24.42
CA LEU A 231 -12.05 -26.18 24.37
C LEU A 231 -12.26 -27.33 23.36
N PHE A 232 -11.60 -27.21 22.19
CA PHE A 232 -11.62 -28.24 21.15
C PHE A 232 -11.05 -29.57 21.65
N ARG A 233 -9.85 -29.56 22.26
CA ARG A 233 -9.22 -30.79 22.79
C ARG A 233 -10.02 -31.38 23.93
N PHE A 234 -10.52 -30.52 24.81
CA PHE A 234 -11.36 -30.97 25.93
C PHE A 234 -12.62 -31.70 25.43
N ARG A 235 -13.35 -31.14 24.48
CA ARG A 235 -14.55 -31.74 23.89
C ARG A 235 -14.22 -32.98 23.04
N ALA A 236 -13.10 -32.97 22.31
CA ALA A 236 -12.70 -34.14 21.54
C ALA A 236 -12.39 -35.35 22.43
N VAL A 237 -11.67 -35.16 23.53
CA VAL A 237 -11.40 -36.23 24.51
C VAL A 237 -12.67 -36.71 25.16
N ALA A 238 -13.60 -35.84 25.52
CA ALA A 238 -14.89 -36.21 26.11
C ALA A 238 -15.76 -37.04 25.15
N GLN A 239 -15.69 -36.77 23.83
CA GLN A 239 -16.53 -37.45 22.84
C GLN A 239 -15.92 -38.74 22.28
N PHE A 240 -14.60 -38.78 22.04
CA PHE A 240 -13.93 -39.90 21.38
C PHE A 240 -13.06 -40.74 22.33
N GLY A 241 -12.93 -40.33 23.59
CA GLY A 241 -12.04 -40.97 24.55
C GLY A 241 -10.56 -40.72 24.24
N LYS A 242 -9.66 -41.59 24.75
CA LYS A 242 -8.24 -41.56 24.52
C LYS A 242 -7.81 -42.69 23.55
N GLY A 243 -6.68 -42.50 22.89
CA GLY A 243 -6.10 -43.55 22.03
C GLY A 243 -6.49 -43.42 20.55
N ALA A 244 -6.64 -44.55 19.86
CA ALA A 244 -6.79 -44.61 18.41
C ALA A 244 -8.00 -43.84 17.83
N PRO A 245 -9.21 -43.85 18.44
CA PRO A 245 -10.33 -43.07 17.91
C PRO A 245 -10.09 -41.55 17.92
N LEU A 246 -9.48 -41.04 18.98
CA LEU A 246 -9.14 -39.62 19.10
C LEU A 246 -8.08 -39.19 18.07
N SER A 247 -7.04 -40.04 17.91
CA SER A 247 -5.97 -39.78 16.93
C SER A 247 -6.51 -39.75 15.50
N ARG A 248 -7.44 -40.70 15.18
CA ARG A 248 -8.11 -40.75 13.89
C ARG A 248 -8.99 -39.51 13.65
N PHE A 249 -9.71 -39.08 14.66
CA PHE A 249 -10.50 -37.83 14.58
C PHE A 249 -9.60 -36.63 14.27
N PHE A 250 -8.50 -36.42 14.98
CA PHE A 250 -7.58 -35.34 14.74
C PHE A 250 -6.95 -35.40 13.34
N ALA A 251 -6.57 -36.59 12.90
CA ALA A 251 -5.99 -36.76 11.55
C ALA A 251 -6.99 -36.34 10.45
N ILE A 252 -8.26 -36.80 10.54
CA ILE A 252 -9.32 -36.45 9.59
C ILE A 252 -9.59 -34.94 9.66
N PHE A 253 -9.75 -34.38 10.89
CA PHE A 253 -10.07 -32.98 11.11
C PHE A 253 -8.99 -32.07 10.51
N TYR A 254 -7.71 -32.25 10.87
CA TYR A 254 -6.65 -31.39 10.37
C TYR A 254 -6.38 -31.56 8.88
N THR A 255 -6.52 -32.77 8.33
CA THR A 255 -6.39 -33.02 6.89
C THR A 255 -7.49 -32.29 6.11
N SER A 256 -8.74 -32.40 6.55
CA SER A 256 -9.88 -31.72 5.92
C SER A 256 -9.74 -30.20 5.96
N ILE A 257 -9.34 -29.65 7.11
CA ILE A 257 -9.10 -28.21 7.25
C ILE A 257 -7.90 -27.74 6.40
N SER A 258 -6.84 -28.53 6.31
CA SER A 258 -5.68 -28.19 5.47
C SER A 258 -6.05 -28.14 3.99
N LEU A 259 -6.85 -29.08 3.52
CA LEU A 259 -7.37 -29.09 2.15
C LEU A 259 -8.27 -27.87 1.86
N ALA A 260 -9.19 -27.55 2.78
CA ALA A 260 -10.05 -26.37 2.68
C ALA A 260 -9.21 -25.08 2.71
N THR A 261 -8.20 -25.01 3.58
CA THR A 261 -7.25 -23.88 3.66
C THR A 261 -6.52 -23.67 2.34
N PHE A 262 -6.04 -24.73 1.71
CA PHE A 262 -5.42 -24.66 0.39
C PHE A 262 -6.37 -24.07 -0.65
N GLY A 263 -7.61 -24.54 -0.72
CA GLY A 263 -8.62 -24.02 -1.65
C GLY A 263 -8.87 -22.50 -1.47
N VAL A 264 -9.01 -22.06 -0.20
CA VAL A 264 -9.18 -20.63 0.11
C VAL A 264 -7.93 -19.82 -0.25
N GLN A 265 -6.73 -20.33 0.05
CA GLN A 265 -5.49 -19.64 -0.29
C GLN A 265 -5.27 -19.51 -1.81
N ALA A 266 -5.54 -20.58 -2.56
CA ALA A 266 -5.30 -20.61 -4.00
C ALA A 266 -6.27 -19.70 -4.79
N GLY A 267 -7.53 -19.62 -4.36
CA GLY A 267 -8.58 -18.88 -5.05
C GLY A 267 -9.03 -17.59 -4.37
N LEU A 268 -9.56 -17.73 -3.18
CA LEU A 268 -10.30 -16.65 -2.51
C LEU A 268 -9.40 -15.55 -1.93
N SER A 269 -8.20 -15.88 -1.40
CA SER A 269 -7.31 -14.92 -0.75
C SER A 269 -6.91 -13.78 -1.68
N ARG A 270 -6.61 -14.09 -2.94
CA ARG A 270 -6.24 -13.07 -3.93
C ARG A 270 -7.40 -12.13 -4.25
N ILE A 271 -8.61 -12.69 -4.44
CA ILE A 271 -9.82 -11.92 -4.74
C ILE A 271 -10.17 -11.03 -3.55
N TRP A 272 -10.08 -11.61 -2.34
CA TRP A 272 -10.42 -10.92 -1.11
C TRP A 272 -9.48 -9.74 -0.81
N LEU A 273 -8.17 -9.95 -0.90
CA LEU A 273 -7.16 -8.91 -0.75
C LEU A 273 -7.33 -7.76 -1.75
N LYS A 274 -7.62 -8.08 -3.02
CA LYS A 274 -7.86 -7.07 -4.05
C LYS A 274 -9.12 -6.24 -3.78
N ARG A 275 -10.17 -6.88 -3.24
CA ARG A 275 -11.47 -6.23 -3.06
C ARG A 275 -11.56 -5.42 -1.76
N PHE A 276 -10.99 -5.93 -0.67
CA PHE A 276 -11.19 -5.40 0.67
C PHE A 276 -9.93 -4.77 1.29
N GLY A 277 -8.77 -4.97 0.69
CA GLY A 277 -7.49 -4.53 1.24
C GLY A 277 -6.97 -5.40 2.39
N PRO A 278 -5.76 -5.10 2.92
CA PRO A 278 -5.11 -5.95 3.92
C PRO A 278 -5.85 -5.97 5.27
N GLY A 279 -6.27 -4.82 5.78
CA GLY A 279 -6.86 -4.72 7.12
C GLY A 279 -8.18 -5.46 7.26
N ARG A 280 -9.12 -5.29 6.31
CA ARG A 280 -10.39 -6.03 6.32
C ARG A 280 -10.20 -7.52 6.07
N THR A 281 -9.19 -7.90 5.29
CA THR A 281 -8.85 -9.31 5.06
C THR A 281 -8.38 -9.97 6.35
N VAL A 282 -7.56 -9.30 7.13
CA VAL A 282 -7.07 -9.78 8.43
C VAL A 282 -8.18 -9.80 9.49
N ALA A 283 -9.10 -8.83 9.45
CA ALA A 283 -10.26 -8.75 10.34
C ALA A 283 -11.24 -9.93 10.16
N ALA A 284 -11.25 -10.60 9.01
CA ALA A 284 -12.12 -11.75 8.76
C ALA A 284 -11.95 -12.87 9.79
N LEU A 285 -10.71 -13.13 10.24
CA LEU A 285 -10.44 -14.13 11.26
C LEU A 285 -11.10 -13.80 12.61
N PRO A 286 -10.80 -12.68 13.28
CA PRO A 286 -11.39 -12.41 14.59
C PRO A 286 -12.90 -12.15 14.52
N VAL A 287 -13.44 -11.60 13.45
CA VAL A 287 -14.89 -11.45 13.26
C VAL A 287 -15.57 -12.82 13.21
N ALA A 288 -15.03 -13.74 12.40
CA ALA A 288 -15.58 -15.09 12.28
C ALA A 288 -15.47 -15.89 13.60
N VAL A 289 -14.32 -15.78 14.29
CA VAL A 289 -14.12 -16.45 15.60
C VAL A 289 -15.08 -15.87 16.66
N THR A 290 -15.29 -14.57 16.70
CA THR A 290 -16.28 -13.96 17.60
C THR A 290 -17.67 -14.50 17.33
N GLY A 291 -18.11 -14.47 16.08
CA GLY A 291 -19.44 -15.00 15.70
C GLY A 291 -19.60 -16.49 16.01
N ALA A 292 -18.61 -17.31 15.65
CA ALA A 292 -18.63 -18.74 15.91
C ALA A 292 -18.61 -19.07 17.43
N SER A 293 -17.82 -18.31 18.22
CA SER A 293 -17.78 -18.47 19.68
C SER A 293 -19.12 -18.09 20.34
N LEU A 294 -19.76 -17.00 19.88
CA LEU A 294 -21.07 -16.60 20.34
C LEU A 294 -22.13 -17.68 19.99
N VAL A 295 -22.13 -18.19 18.75
CA VAL A 295 -23.02 -19.30 18.37
C VAL A 295 -22.78 -20.50 19.26
N SER A 296 -21.52 -20.87 19.55
CA SER A 296 -21.17 -21.99 20.42
C SER A 296 -21.60 -21.79 21.88
N LEU A 297 -21.77 -20.54 22.31
CA LEU A 297 -22.27 -20.21 23.65
C LEU A 297 -23.78 -20.52 23.79
N PHE A 298 -24.55 -20.27 22.73
CA PHE A 298 -26.02 -20.48 22.71
C PHE A 298 -26.41 -21.88 22.21
N VAL A 299 -25.58 -22.52 21.39
CA VAL A 299 -25.80 -23.86 20.85
C VAL A 299 -24.80 -24.83 21.50
N PRO A 300 -25.11 -25.38 22.69
CA PRO A 300 -24.18 -26.27 23.38
C PRO A 300 -24.02 -27.57 22.62
N GLY A 301 -22.79 -27.89 22.23
CA GLY A 301 -22.49 -29.15 21.54
C GLY A 301 -21.04 -29.21 21.08
N ALA A 302 -20.47 -30.41 20.94
CA ALA A 302 -19.13 -30.62 20.47
C ALA A 302 -18.95 -30.11 19.03
N LEU A 303 -19.96 -30.26 18.18
CA LEU A 303 -19.93 -29.84 16.77
C LEU A 303 -19.71 -28.32 16.60
N ALA A 304 -20.36 -27.50 17.45
CA ALA A 304 -20.19 -26.05 17.40
C ALA A 304 -18.74 -25.66 17.71
N ILE A 305 -18.12 -26.30 18.70
CA ILE A 305 -16.68 -26.04 19.01
C ILE A 305 -15.76 -26.56 17.92
N PHE A 306 -16.04 -27.74 17.35
CA PHE A 306 -15.25 -28.28 16.23
C PHE A 306 -15.32 -27.35 15.00
N PHE A 307 -16.51 -26.84 14.68
CA PHE A 307 -16.71 -25.87 13.63
C PHE A 307 -15.95 -24.57 13.91
N SER A 308 -16.08 -24.00 15.14
CA SER A 308 -15.38 -22.77 15.52
C SER A 308 -13.87 -22.91 15.43
N ARG A 309 -13.32 -24.04 15.89
CA ARG A 309 -11.90 -24.34 15.78
C ARG A 309 -11.46 -24.56 14.33
N GLY A 310 -12.27 -25.28 13.55
CA GLY A 310 -12.01 -25.48 12.12
C GLY A 310 -11.97 -24.17 11.34
N LEU A 311 -12.94 -23.30 11.59
CA LEU A 311 -13.01 -21.96 10.97
C LEU A 311 -11.83 -21.08 11.36
N GLU A 312 -11.43 -21.11 12.63
CA GLU A 312 -10.25 -20.40 13.13
C GLU A 312 -8.97 -20.88 12.40
N VAL A 313 -8.70 -22.18 12.36
CA VAL A 313 -7.51 -22.75 11.71
C VAL A 313 -7.49 -22.44 10.21
N LEU A 314 -8.64 -22.58 9.54
CA LEU A 314 -8.81 -22.30 8.11
C LEU A 314 -8.49 -20.83 7.80
N LEU A 315 -9.11 -19.90 8.52
CA LEU A 315 -8.94 -18.46 8.28
C LEU A 315 -7.55 -17.98 8.70
N ARG A 316 -6.99 -18.51 9.79
CA ARG A 316 -5.61 -18.21 10.22
C ARG A 316 -4.60 -18.66 9.17
N GLY A 317 -4.75 -19.85 8.63
CA GLY A 317 -3.88 -20.40 7.58
C GLY A 317 -4.07 -19.76 6.22
N SER A 318 -5.18 -19.08 5.94
CA SER A 318 -5.52 -18.53 4.61
C SER A 318 -5.54 -16.99 4.58
N LEU A 319 -6.70 -16.37 4.81
CA LEU A 319 -6.90 -14.92 4.67
C LEU A 319 -6.01 -14.12 5.63
N TYR A 320 -5.99 -14.51 6.90
CA TYR A 320 -5.17 -13.84 7.92
C TYR A 320 -3.70 -13.83 7.50
N ARG A 321 -3.14 -15.00 7.18
CA ARG A 321 -1.73 -15.14 6.81
C ARG A 321 -1.35 -14.24 5.63
N SER A 322 -2.18 -14.25 4.58
CA SER A 322 -1.93 -13.47 3.36
C SER A 322 -2.02 -11.96 3.57
N GLY A 323 -2.93 -11.48 4.43
CA GLY A 323 -3.12 -10.07 4.73
C GLY A 323 -2.15 -9.52 5.78
N TYR A 324 -1.85 -10.33 6.79
CA TYR A 324 -0.99 -9.95 7.91
C TYR A 324 0.43 -9.58 7.47
N GLU A 325 1.01 -10.34 6.53
CA GLU A 325 2.35 -10.07 6.02
C GLU A 325 2.47 -8.69 5.35
N LEU A 326 1.37 -8.18 4.79
CA LEU A 326 1.36 -6.88 4.13
C LEU A 326 1.49 -5.70 5.10
N PHE A 327 1.09 -5.86 6.37
CA PHE A 327 1.25 -4.79 7.37
C PHE A 327 2.71 -4.38 7.62
N TYR A 328 3.66 -5.24 7.29
CA TYR A 328 5.08 -4.96 7.43
C TYR A 328 5.74 -4.39 6.17
N THR A 329 5.09 -4.50 5.00
CA THR A 329 5.71 -4.11 3.72
C THR A 329 6.02 -2.60 3.58
N PRO A 330 5.25 -1.66 4.17
CA PRO A 330 5.56 -0.23 4.07
C PRO A 330 6.76 0.21 4.93
N MET A 331 7.26 -0.66 5.81
CA MET A 331 8.35 -0.32 6.74
C MET A 331 9.71 -0.49 6.08
N PRO A 332 10.73 0.33 6.45
CA PRO A 332 12.11 0.13 6.05
C PRO A 332 12.61 -1.26 6.43
N ALA A 333 13.43 -1.89 5.57
CA ALA A 333 13.87 -3.27 5.75
C ALA A 333 14.58 -3.51 7.09
N ALA A 334 15.38 -2.53 7.57
CA ALA A 334 16.11 -2.61 8.82
C ALA A 334 15.18 -2.65 10.05
N GLU A 335 14.16 -1.80 10.10
CA GLU A 335 13.18 -1.74 11.19
C GLU A 335 12.25 -2.97 11.17
N ARG A 336 11.81 -3.39 9.98
CA ARG A 336 10.89 -4.51 9.76
C ARG A 336 11.39 -5.81 10.39
N ARG A 337 12.68 -6.11 10.27
CA ARG A 337 13.26 -7.38 10.73
C ARG A 337 13.15 -7.57 12.24
N SER A 338 13.58 -6.57 13.00
CA SER A 338 13.57 -6.60 14.47
C SER A 338 12.13 -6.63 15.01
N ILE A 339 11.27 -5.77 14.47
CA ILE A 339 9.88 -5.63 14.88
C ILE A 339 9.09 -6.89 14.58
N LYS A 340 9.23 -7.43 13.35
CA LYS A 340 8.49 -8.61 12.94
C LYS A 340 8.81 -9.81 13.83
N SER A 341 10.08 -10.08 14.09
CA SER A 341 10.49 -11.19 14.96
C SER A 341 9.91 -11.05 16.38
N ALA A 342 9.94 -9.84 16.92
CA ALA A 342 9.46 -9.57 18.27
C ALA A 342 7.92 -9.65 18.37
N ILE A 343 7.19 -9.19 17.36
CA ILE A 343 5.74 -9.28 17.36
C ILE A 343 5.28 -10.70 17.05
N ASP A 344 5.80 -11.34 15.99
CA ASP A 344 5.36 -12.68 15.56
C ASP A 344 5.65 -13.76 16.59
N ILE A 345 6.71 -13.61 17.37
CA ILE A 345 7.09 -14.60 18.37
C ILE A 345 6.80 -14.10 19.77
N GLY A 346 7.19 -12.85 20.10
CA GLY A 346 7.03 -12.31 21.44
C GLY A 346 5.57 -12.12 21.82
N ALA A 347 4.77 -11.41 20.98
CA ALA A 347 3.36 -11.18 21.26
C ALA A 347 2.53 -12.48 21.16
N ASP A 348 2.89 -13.38 20.21
CA ASP A 348 2.22 -14.69 20.08
C ASP A 348 2.42 -15.56 21.33
N ARG A 349 3.66 -15.72 21.81
CA ARG A 349 4.00 -16.49 23.02
C ARG A 349 3.43 -15.88 24.30
N LEU A 350 3.47 -14.55 24.41
CA LEU A 350 2.82 -13.84 25.52
C LEU A 350 1.31 -14.08 25.51
N GLY A 351 0.68 -14.01 24.34
CA GLY A 351 -0.75 -14.28 24.18
C GLY A 351 -1.12 -15.71 24.59
N GLU A 352 -0.37 -16.72 24.13
CA GLU A 352 -0.57 -18.12 24.53
C GLU A 352 -0.40 -18.29 26.05
N GLY A 353 0.63 -17.68 26.67
CA GLY A 353 0.88 -17.73 28.10
C GLY A 353 -0.22 -17.06 28.92
N LEU A 354 -0.68 -15.87 28.54
CA LEU A 354 -1.78 -15.16 29.20
C LEU A 354 -3.09 -15.91 29.09
N ALA A 355 -3.39 -16.51 27.93
CA ALA A 355 -4.56 -17.37 27.77
C ALA A 355 -4.48 -18.60 28.65
N ALA A 356 -3.33 -19.28 28.71
CA ALA A 356 -3.09 -20.44 29.58
C ALA A 356 -3.32 -20.10 31.06
N ALA A 357 -2.77 -18.96 31.52
CA ALA A 357 -3.00 -18.47 32.87
C ALA A 357 -4.47 -18.15 33.15
N ALA A 358 -5.15 -17.49 32.22
CA ALA A 358 -6.58 -17.19 32.34
C ALA A 358 -7.42 -18.47 32.37
N ILE A 359 -7.12 -19.45 31.50
CA ILE A 359 -7.81 -20.76 31.48
C ILE A 359 -7.57 -21.47 32.80
N GLN A 360 -6.34 -21.51 33.32
CA GLN A 360 -6.01 -22.15 34.59
C GLN A 360 -6.80 -21.55 35.75
N LEU A 361 -6.95 -20.22 35.79
CA LEU A 361 -7.76 -19.53 36.78
C LEU A 361 -9.23 -19.87 36.63
N LEU A 362 -9.76 -19.94 35.43
CA LEU A 362 -11.17 -20.27 35.17
C LEU A 362 -11.49 -21.74 35.47
N LEU A 363 -10.51 -22.65 35.43
CA LEU A 363 -10.68 -24.07 35.74
C LEU A 363 -10.91 -24.35 37.23
N VAL A 364 -10.77 -23.36 38.11
CA VAL A 364 -11.13 -23.44 39.52
C VAL A 364 -12.67 -23.46 39.67
N LEU A 365 -13.42 -22.96 38.69
CA LEU A 365 -14.86 -22.95 38.68
C LEU A 365 -15.43 -24.37 38.34
N PRO A 366 -16.72 -24.65 38.64
CA PRO A 366 -17.37 -25.85 38.17
C PRO A 366 -17.26 -26.05 36.66
N ALA A 367 -17.11 -27.26 36.17
CA ALA A 367 -16.74 -27.59 34.78
C ALA A 367 -17.62 -26.91 33.73
N GLU A 368 -18.93 -26.84 33.93
CA GLU A 368 -19.83 -26.16 32.99
C GLU A 368 -19.66 -24.64 32.97
N ALA A 369 -19.45 -24.03 34.13
CA ALA A 369 -19.19 -22.63 34.27
C ALA A 369 -17.82 -22.26 33.61
N SER A 370 -16.77 -23.02 33.93
CA SER A 370 -15.45 -22.88 33.32
C SER A 370 -15.54 -22.88 31.82
N PHE A 371 -16.25 -23.83 31.23
CA PHE A 371 -16.40 -23.94 29.77
C PHE A 371 -17.04 -22.67 29.15
N ARG A 372 -18.15 -22.21 29.75
CA ARG A 372 -18.86 -21.01 29.29
C ARG A 372 -18.00 -19.74 29.44
N PHE A 373 -17.30 -19.59 30.57
CA PHE A 373 -16.44 -18.43 30.80
C PHE A 373 -15.23 -18.43 29.88
N ILE A 374 -14.59 -19.57 29.60
CA ILE A 374 -13.48 -19.65 28.64
C ILE A 374 -13.97 -19.30 27.24
N LEU A 375 -15.14 -19.79 26.83
CA LEU A 375 -15.73 -19.48 25.54
C LEU A 375 -16.11 -17.98 25.40
N ALA A 376 -16.70 -17.40 26.46
CA ALA A 376 -17.02 -15.99 26.53
C ALA A 376 -15.74 -15.10 26.46
N ALA A 377 -14.70 -15.46 27.23
CA ALA A 377 -13.41 -14.78 27.18
C ALA A 377 -12.80 -14.85 25.77
N THR A 378 -12.86 -16.00 25.14
CA THR A 378 -12.40 -16.17 23.73
C THR A 378 -13.16 -15.26 22.77
N ALA A 379 -14.48 -15.15 22.91
CA ALA A 379 -15.31 -14.25 22.11
C ALA A 379 -14.92 -12.77 22.34
N VAL A 380 -14.69 -12.37 23.61
CA VAL A 380 -14.28 -11.01 23.97
C VAL A 380 -12.90 -10.69 23.39
N TRP A 381 -11.91 -11.57 23.58
CA TRP A 381 -10.56 -11.36 23.02
C TRP A 381 -10.61 -11.22 21.50
N SER A 382 -11.41 -12.04 20.84
CA SER A 382 -11.58 -12.00 19.40
C SER A 382 -12.34 -10.75 18.94
N ALA A 383 -13.36 -10.28 19.66
CA ALA A 383 -14.09 -9.05 19.35
C ALA A 383 -13.19 -7.81 19.48
N VAL A 384 -12.37 -7.76 20.54
CA VAL A 384 -11.38 -6.67 20.70
C VAL A 384 -10.33 -6.73 19.59
N ALA A 385 -9.88 -7.93 19.21
CA ALA A 385 -8.98 -8.11 18.08
C ALA A 385 -9.62 -7.64 16.75
N ALA A 386 -10.90 -7.93 16.52
CA ALA A 386 -11.63 -7.45 15.35
C ALA A 386 -11.68 -5.92 15.28
N TRP A 387 -12.06 -5.28 16.39
CA TRP A 387 -12.05 -3.82 16.49
C TRP A 387 -10.67 -3.23 16.22
N LEU A 388 -9.62 -3.84 16.74
CA LEU A 388 -8.25 -3.40 16.56
C LEU A 388 -7.79 -3.58 15.09
N ALA A 389 -8.21 -4.65 14.40
CA ALA A 389 -7.94 -4.86 12.99
C ALA A 389 -8.50 -3.73 12.11
N PHE A 390 -9.72 -3.23 12.39
CA PHE A 390 -10.30 -2.10 11.67
C PHE A 390 -9.57 -0.77 11.96
N ARG A 391 -9.02 -0.60 13.17
CA ARG A 391 -8.15 0.56 13.46
C ARG A 391 -6.82 0.47 12.74
N LEU A 392 -6.23 -0.73 12.66
CA LEU A 392 -4.98 -0.98 11.94
C LEU A 392 -5.11 -0.70 10.44
N ASP A 393 -6.27 -0.96 9.83
CA ASP A 393 -6.52 -0.65 8.41
C ASP A 393 -6.34 0.85 8.11
N ARG A 394 -6.88 1.72 8.97
CA ARG A 394 -6.72 3.18 8.86
C ARG A 394 -5.27 3.61 9.13
N ALA A 395 -4.64 3.02 10.15
CA ALA A 395 -3.27 3.34 10.51
C ALA A 395 -2.25 2.86 9.44
N TYR A 396 -2.57 1.81 8.69
CA TYR A 396 -1.76 1.31 7.57
C TYR A 396 -1.58 2.35 6.47
N ILE A 397 -2.65 3.07 6.11
CA ILE A 397 -2.60 4.15 5.12
C ILE A 397 -1.66 5.27 5.61
N ALA A 398 -1.75 5.66 6.87
CA ALA A 398 -0.87 6.68 7.45
C ALA A 398 0.62 6.26 7.46
N VAL A 399 0.89 4.96 7.63
CA VAL A 399 2.27 4.43 7.54
C VAL A 399 2.79 4.45 6.10
N LEU A 400 1.94 4.14 5.11
CA LEU A 400 2.28 4.27 3.68
C LEU A 400 2.63 5.72 3.32
N GLU A 401 1.82 6.68 3.76
CA GLU A 401 2.07 8.12 3.58
C GLU A 401 3.43 8.56 4.17
N LYS A 402 3.69 8.18 5.42
CA LYS A 402 4.97 8.47 6.09
C LYS A 402 6.15 7.79 5.40
N GLY A 403 5.98 6.57 4.92
CA GLY A 403 6.99 5.82 4.17
C GLY A 403 7.36 6.52 2.86
N LEU A 404 6.36 6.98 2.10
CA LEU A 404 6.55 7.79 0.89
C LEU A 404 7.28 9.10 1.19
N ALA A 405 6.86 9.83 2.24
CA ALA A 405 7.50 11.08 2.63
C ALA A 405 8.98 10.91 2.98
N ARG A 406 9.33 9.88 3.77
CA ARG A 406 10.72 9.61 4.17
C ARG A 406 11.62 9.23 3.00
N GLN A 407 11.15 8.38 2.09
CA GLN A 407 11.95 7.89 0.96
C GLN A 407 12.15 8.94 -0.13
N ILE A 408 11.19 9.86 -0.34
CA ILE A 408 11.30 10.90 -1.36
C ILE A 408 12.20 12.06 -0.90
N VAL A 409 12.25 12.35 0.39
CA VAL A 409 13.17 13.38 0.94
C VAL A 409 14.66 12.99 0.74
N THR A 410 14.96 11.69 0.60
CA THR A 410 16.34 11.22 0.35
C THR A 410 16.75 11.27 -1.12
N ILE A 411 15.85 11.55 -2.07
CA ILE A 411 16.20 11.73 -3.49
C ILE A 411 16.63 13.16 -3.70
N ALA A 412 17.96 13.38 -3.86
CA ALA A 412 18.49 14.69 -4.20
C ALA A 412 17.99 15.13 -5.58
N PRO A 413 17.70 16.44 -5.79
CA PRO A 413 17.27 16.96 -7.10
C PRO A 413 18.26 16.71 -8.26
N GLU A 414 19.52 16.41 -7.91
CA GLU A 414 20.62 16.17 -8.84
C GLU A 414 20.63 14.73 -9.41
N GLU A 415 19.94 13.77 -8.75
CA GLU A 415 19.84 12.39 -9.18
C GLU A 415 18.70 12.13 -10.20
N ALA A 416 17.90 13.16 -10.51
CA ALA A 416 16.84 13.05 -11.50
C ALA A 416 17.45 13.28 -12.91
N GLU A 417 17.72 12.21 -13.62
CA GLU A 417 18.25 12.26 -15.01
C GLU A 417 17.23 12.81 -16.02
N ASP A 418 15.93 12.75 -15.70
CA ASP A 418 14.86 13.24 -16.58
C ASP A 418 14.47 14.70 -16.28
N PRO A 419 14.47 15.60 -17.30
CA PRO A 419 14.08 17.01 -17.15
C PRO A 419 12.70 17.23 -16.57
N VAL A 420 11.75 16.30 -16.81
CA VAL A 420 10.38 16.34 -16.28
C VAL A 420 10.38 16.10 -14.78
N THR A 421 11.09 15.08 -14.31
CA THR A 421 11.26 14.78 -12.88
C THR A 421 11.95 15.92 -12.16
N ARG A 422 13.00 16.52 -12.79
CA ARG A 422 13.73 17.69 -12.25
C ARG A 422 12.82 18.92 -12.12
N SER A 423 11.96 19.18 -13.11
CA SER A 423 11.02 20.31 -13.07
C SER A 423 9.93 20.13 -11.99
N ILE A 424 9.49 18.90 -11.76
CA ILE A 424 8.52 18.57 -10.70
C ILE A 424 9.16 18.73 -9.32
N VAL A 425 10.40 18.27 -9.15
CA VAL A 425 11.18 18.43 -7.91
C VAL A 425 11.39 19.90 -7.57
N LEU A 426 11.82 20.72 -8.52
CA LEU A 426 12.06 22.14 -8.32
C LEU A 426 10.77 22.93 -8.02
N ARG A 427 9.63 22.55 -8.62
CA ARG A 427 8.33 23.18 -8.35
C ARG A 427 7.76 22.82 -6.99
N SER A 428 8.07 21.65 -6.45
CA SER A 428 7.62 21.22 -5.11
C SER A 428 8.46 21.79 -3.97
N SER A 429 9.70 22.24 -4.25
CA SER A 429 10.60 22.83 -3.25
C SER A 429 10.41 24.33 -3.08
N GLY A 430 9.65 24.99 -3.96
CA GLY A 430 9.61 26.45 -4.08
C GLY A 430 8.43 27.17 -3.39
N SER A 431 7.65 26.52 -2.54
CA SER A 431 6.45 27.17 -1.98
C SER A 431 6.51 27.47 -0.48
N THR A 432 7.65 27.92 0.00
CA THR A 432 7.72 28.49 1.37
C THR A 432 8.54 29.77 1.32
N THR A 433 7.94 30.85 0.91
CA THR A 433 8.24 32.21 1.39
C THR A 433 7.38 33.22 0.61
N ALA A 434 6.52 33.85 1.30
CA ALA A 434 6.26 35.28 1.29
C ALA A 434 4.81 35.59 1.64
N ALA A 435 4.60 35.91 2.87
CA ALA A 435 3.45 36.68 3.31
C ALA A 435 3.99 37.82 4.15
N GLU A 436 3.95 39.01 3.62
CA GLU A 436 3.85 40.19 4.46
C GLU A 436 2.89 41.19 3.81
N ALA A 437 1.86 41.46 4.58
CA ALA A 437 0.73 42.32 4.25
C ALA A 437 1.03 43.75 4.64
N GLY A 438 0.72 44.67 3.76
CA GLY A 438 0.60 46.08 4.08
C GLY A 438 -0.87 46.47 4.19
N GLN A 439 -1.30 46.92 5.36
CA GLN A 439 -2.57 47.56 5.60
C GLN A 439 -2.52 49.01 5.12
N HIS A 440 -3.57 49.50 4.47
CA HIS A 440 -3.86 50.95 4.39
C HIS A 440 -5.37 51.25 4.34
N PRO A 441 -5.76 52.43 4.81
CA PRO A 441 -7.07 52.68 5.39
C PRO A 441 -8.11 53.28 4.44
N VAL A 442 -9.33 53.18 4.93
CA VAL A 442 -10.56 53.68 4.31
C VAL A 442 -10.66 55.20 4.41
N GLY A 443 -11.00 55.84 3.29
CA GLY A 443 -11.45 57.25 3.26
C GLY A 443 -12.67 57.41 2.37
N VAL A 444 -13.72 57.91 2.93
CA VAL A 444 -15.04 58.16 2.33
C VAL A 444 -15.07 59.56 1.73
N HIS A 445 -15.68 59.75 0.54
CA HIS A 445 -16.74 60.75 0.31
C HIS A 445 -17.29 60.81 -1.13
N PRO A 446 -18.56 61.15 -1.33
CA PRO A 446 -19.31 60.98 -2.56
C PRO A 446 -19.53 62.28 -3.34
N MET A 447 -20.07 62.08 -4.52
CA MET A 447 -20.72 62.99 -5.50
C MET A 447 -19.91 63.41 -6.71
N HIS A 448 -20.45 63.05 -7.82
CA HIS A 448 -20.28 63.28 -9.26
C HIS A 448 -19.94 61.96 -10.00
N THR A 449 -20.80 60.97 -9.88
CA THR A 449 -20.48 59.61 -10.30
C THR A 449 -20.52 59.39 -11.83
N ALA A 450 -21.45 59.97 -12.56
CA ALA A 450 -21.61 59.70 -14.00
C ALA A 450 -20.49 60.26 -14.87
N ASP A 451 -20.00 61.47 -14.59
CA ASP A 451 -18.94 62.12 -15.36
C ASP A 451 -17.56 61.50 -15.09
N VAL A 452 -17.32 61.05 -13.85
CA VAL A 452 -16.11 60.35 -13.42
C VAL A 452 -16.03 58.97 -14.05
N THR A 453 -17.14 58.19 -14.08
CA THR A 453 -17.21 56.87 -14.68
C THR A 453 -16.97 56.89 -16.18
N LEU A 454 -17.58 57.83 -16.91
CA LEU A 454 -17.35 58.01 -18.34
C LEU A 454 -15.88 58.41 -18.68
N ARG A 455 -15.27 59.25 -17.88
CA ARG A 455 -13.87 59.62 -17.99
C ARG A 455 -12.97 58.38 -17.73
N ARG A 456 -13.21 57.62 -16.69
CA ARG A 456 -12.48 56.37 -16.41
C ARG A 456 -12.62 55.34 -17.56
N LEU A 457 -13.82 55.19 -18.08
CA LEU A 457 -14.08 54.32 -19.22
C LEU A 457 -13.26 54.74 -20.45
N ALA A 458 -13.17 56.02 -20.72
CA ALA A 458 -12.34 56.55 -21.81
C ALA A 458 -10.84 56.33 -21.58
N GLU A 459 -10.36 56.45 -20.34
CA GLU A 459 -8.97 56.18 -19.96
C GLU A 459 -8.64 54.67 -20.11
N LEU A 460 -9.54 53.77 -19.70
CA LEU A 460 -9.37 52.34 -19.87
C LEU A 460 -9.42 51.86 -21.32
N ARG A 461 -10.11 52.58 -22.20
CA ARG A 461 -10.17 52.33 -23.67
C ARG A 461 -8.99 52.95 -24.45
N SER A 462 -8.10 53.68 -23.81
CA SER A 462 -6.94 54.27 -24.47
C SER A 462 -6.10 53.21 -25.19
N THR A 463 -5.46 53.61 -26.27
CA THR A 463 -4.45 52.81 -27.00
C THR A 463 -3.10 52.87 -26.34
N ASP A 464 -2.84 53.83 -25.47
CA ASP A 464 -1.59 53.98 -24.72
C ASP A 464 -1.56 53.05 -23.49
N PRO A 465 -0.69 52.03 -23.46
CA PRO A 465 -0.59 51.12 -22.33
C PRO A 465 -0.24 51.79 -21.01
N MET A 466 0.50 52.91 -21.02
CA MET A 466 0.89 53.62 -19.81
C MET A 466 -0.31 54.32 -19.17
N ARG A 467 -1.17 54.93 -19.95
CA ARG A 467 -2.41 55.56 -19.49
C ARG A 467 -3.37 54.50 -18.98
N VAL A 468 -3.52 53.37 -19.67
CA VAL A 468 -4.37 52.27 -19.22
C VAL A 468 -3.88 51.71 -17.89
N ARG A 469 -2.59 51.49 -17.69
CA ARG A 469 -2.03 51.02 -16.41
C ARG A 469 -2.28 52.02 -15.28
N ALA A 470 -2.12 53.31 -15.50
CA ALA A 470 -2.40 54.37 -14.53
C ALA A 470 -3.89 54.36 -14.15
N ALA A 471 -4.80 54.22 -15.13
CA ALA A 471 -6.21 54.11 -14.93
C ALA A 471 -6.59 52.86 -14.09
N LEU A 472 -5.96 51.69 -14.37
CA LEU A 472 -6.18 50.44 -13.66
C LEU A 472 -5.75 50.49 -12.18
N HIS A 473 -4.74 51.30 -11.83
CA HIS A 473 -4.32 51.49 -10.45
C HIS A 473 -5.35 52.32 -9.66
N ALA A 474 -6.06 53.24 -10.34
CA ALA A 474 -6.99 54.21 -9.73
C ALA A 474 -8.46 53.81 -9.89
N VAL A 475 -8.78 52.69 -10.58
CA VAL A 475 -10.16 52.26 -10.87
C VAL A 475 -10.81 51.69 -9.60
N ASP A 476 -12.03 52.16 -9.34
CA ASP A 476 -12.91 51.57 -8.31
C ASP A 476 -13.87 50.59 -8.97
N LEU A 477 -13.63 49.30 -8.78
CA LEU A 477 -14.46 48.21 -9.34
C LEU A 477 -15.74 47.91 -8.55
N ARG A 478 -16.09 48.77 -7.58
CA ARG A 478 -17.44 48.79 -7.01
C ARG A 478 -18.48 49.31 -8.00
N ASP A 479 -18.02 50.10 -9.00
CA ASP A 479 -18.87 50.47 -10.12
C ASP A 479 -18.97 49.33 -11.14
N PRO A 480 -20.14 48.67 -11.26
CA PRO A 480 -20.32 47.50 -12.12
C PRO A 480 -20.12 47.78 -13.60
N LEU A 481 -20.19 49.05 -14.04
CA LEU A 481 -20.01 49.47 -15.43
C LEU A 481 -18.56 49.43 -15.87
N LEU A 482 -17.59 49.50 -14.95
CA LEU A 482 -16.16 49.48 -15.25
C LEU A 482 -15.60 48.05 -15.34
N VAL A 483 -16.23 47.07 -14.64
CA VAL A 483 -15.76 45.71 -14.51
C VAL A 483 -15.58 45.00 -15.87
N PRO A 484 -16.57 45.05 -16.82
CA PRO A 484 -16.42 44.42 -18.13
C PRO A 484 -15.22 44.95 -18.89
N GLN A 485 -14.96 46.25 -18.85
CA GLN A 485 -13.85 46.87 -19.55
C GLN A 485 -12.50 46.43 -18.98
N VAL A 486 -12.40 46.29 -17.66
CA VAL A 486 -11.18 45.80 -17.01
C VAL A 486 -10.95 44.31 -17.28
N ILE A 487 -12.03 43.50 -17.41
CA ILE A 487 -11.94 42.10 -17.83
C ILE A 487 -11.40 42.01 -19.26
N GLU A 488 -11.85 42.84 -20.20
CA GLU A 488 -11.32 42.87 -21.58
C GLU A 488 -9.81 43.17 -21.64
N LEU A 489 -9.30 43.96 -20.71
CA LEU A 489 -7.87 44.30 -20.63
C LEU A 489 -7.00 43.12 -20.18
N LEU A 490 -7.60 42.04 -19.62
CA LEU A 490 -6.90 40.78 -19.43
C LEU A 490 -6.46 40.15 -20.76
N GLY A 491 -7.15 40.43 -21.87
CA GLY A 491 -6.82 39.91 -23.21
C GLY A 491 -5.54 40.53 -23.81
N ARG A 492 -5.12 41.69 -23.36
CA ARG A 492 -3.95 42.44 -23.88
C ARG A 492 -2.73 42.13 -23.03
N ASP A 493 -1.67 41.59 -23.61
CA ASP A 493 -0.47 41.16 -22.87
C ASP A 493 0.21 42.31 -22.10
N GLU A 494 0.21 43.52 -22.67
CA GLU A 494 0.81 44.70 -22.07
C GLU A 494 0.11 45.21 -20.80
N THR A 495 -1.20 44.99 -20.69
CA THR A 495 -2.03 45.50 -19.57
C THR A 495 -2.54 44.40 -18.67
N ALA A 496 -2.39 43.12 -19.06
CA ALA A 496 -2.96 41.97 -18.38
C ALA A 496 -2.56 41.87 -16.91
N ARG A 497 -1.29 42.19 -16.59
CA ARG A 497 -0.81 42.15 -15.19
C ARG A 497 -1.51 43.22 -14.33
N ALA A 498 -1.60 44.46 -14.83
CA ALA A 498 -2.25 45.53 -14.10
C ALA A 498 -3.78 45.28 -13.98
N ALA A 499 -4.41 44.75 -15.03
CA ALA A 499 -5.81 44.34 -14.98
C ALA A 499 -6.04 43.21 -13.96
N HIS A 500 -5.18 42.19 -13.94
CA HIS A 500 -5.21 41.12 -12.96
C HIS A 500 -5.13 41.68 -11.52
N ASP A 501 -4.17 42.56 -11.25
CA ASP A 501 -3.96 43.12 -9.90
C ASP A 501 -5.15 43.98 -9.47
N SER A 502 -5.75 44.73 -10.41
CA SER A 502 -6.96 45.50 -10.14
C SER A 502 -8.19 44.61 -9.86
N LEU A 503 -8.44 43.61 -10.70
CA LEU A 503 -9.55 42.67 -10.49
C LEU A 503 -9.37 41.83 -9.22
N SER A 504 -8.15 41.46 -8.86
CA SER A 504 -7.87 40.70 -7.65
C SER A 504 -8.22 41.46 -6.38
N ARG A 505 -8.05 42.79 -6.36
CA ARG A 505 -8.47 43.62 -5.19
C ARG A 505 -9.97 43.63 -4.99
N ALA A 506 -10.77 43.45 -6.04
CA ALA A 506 -12.23 43.48 -6.01
C ALA A 506 -12.84 42.08 -6.18
N ALA A 507 -12.04 41.02 -6.20
CA ALA A 507 -12.44 39.67 -6.61
C ALA A 507 -13.68 39.14 -5.90
N ASP A 508 -13.85 39.43 -4.60
CA ASP A 508 -15.01 39.00 -3.83
C ASP A 508 -16.33 39.60 -4.32
N SER A 509 -16.32 40.89 -4.67
CA SER A 509 -17.52 41.60 -5.09
C SER A 509 -17.91 41.33 -6.54
N ILE A 510 -16.92 40.99 -7.39
CA ILE A 510 -17.12 40.77 -8.84
C ILE A 510 -17.06 39.29 -9.22
N ALA A 511 -17.00 38.38 -8.25
CA ALA A 511 -16.84 36.94 -8.47
C ALA A 511 -17.88 36.35 -9.42
N GLY A 512 -19.14 36.80 -9.34
CA GLY A 512 -20.19 36.36 -10.25
C GLY A 512 -19.92 36.76 -11.70
N GLN A 513 -19.55 38.02 -11.95
CA GLN A 513 -19.26 38.51 -13.31
C GLN A 513 -18.04 37.79 -13.92
N LEU A 514 -17.01 37.52 -13.11
CA LEU A 514 -15.84 36.78 -13.53
C LEU A 514 -16.18 35.32 -13.84
N ALA A 515 -17.04 34.69 -13.02
CA ALA A 515 -17.49 33.31 -13.24
C ALA A 515 -18.35 33.20 -14.51
N ASP A 516 -19.22 34.17 -14.79
CA ASP A 516 -20.03 34.22 -16.01
C ASP A 516 -19.15 34.40 -17.26
N ARG A 517 -18.18 35.30 -17.22
CA ARG A 517 -17.20 35.48 -18.33
C ARG A 517 -16.30 34.25 -18.54
N LEU A 518 -15.94 33.55 -17.47
CA LEU A 518 -15.21 32.29 -17.57
C LEU A 518 -16.04 31.19 -18.23
N ALA A 519 -17.34 31.17 -17.99
CA ALA A 519 -18.27 30.20 -18.57
C ALA A 519 -18.67 30.50 -20.01
N ASP A 520 -18.51 31.74 -20.48
CA ASP A 520 -18.86 32.13 -21.84
C ASP A 520 -17.88 31.54 -22.85
N LEU A 521 -18.39 30.63 -23.70
CA LEU A 521 -17.61 29.98 -24.75
C LEU A 521 -17.19 30.93 -25.91
N LEU A 522 -17.87 32.05 -26.02
CA LEU A 522 -17.58 33.08 -27.05
C LEU A 522 -16.54 34.11 -26.55
N GLU A 523 -16.21 34.08 -25.27
CA GLU A 523 -15.22 35.00 -24.70
C GLU A 523 -13.81 34.68 -25.22
N ASN A 524 -12.99 35.73 -25.32
CA ASN A 524 -11.60 35.59 -25.78
C ASN A 524 -10.84 34.59 -24.91
N GLU A 525 -10.17 33.65 -25.54
CA GLU A 525 -9.45 32.57 -24.86
C GLU A 525 -8.38 33.08 -23.89
N LYS A 526 -7.63 34.14 -24.26
CA LYS A 526 -6.62 34.74 -23.36
C LYS A 526 -7.27 35.26 -22.06
N ILE A 527 -8.48 35.80 -22.16
CA ILE A 527 -9.25 36.29 -21.01
C ILE A 527 -9.69 35.11 -20.17
N ARG A 528 -10.34 34.09 -20.76
CA ARG A 528 -10.80 32.89 -20.07
C ARG A 528 -9.64 32.18 -19.35
N ARG A 529 -8.46 32.08 -19.94
CA ARG A 529 -7.26 31.50 -19.34
C ARG A 529 -6.71 32.28 -18.14
N ARG A 530 -6.96 33.57 -18.04
CA ARG A 530 -6.44 34.46 -16.98
C ARG A 530 -7.39 34.65 -15.81
N ILE A 531 -8.71 34.54 -16.04
CA ILE A 531 -9.75 34.66 -15.01
C ILE A 531 -9.56 33.68 -13.82
N PRO A 532 -9.23 32.39 -13.99
CA PRO A 532 -9.08 31.47 -12.87
C PRO A 532 -8.07 31.92 -11.82
N ARG A 533 -7.00 32.63 -12.25
CA ARG A 533 -6.01 33.18 -11.34
C ARG A 533 -6.55 34.32 -10.47
N VAL A 534 -7.45 35.13 -11.01
CA VAL A 534 -8.12 36.21 -10.27
C VAL A 534 -9.10 35.61 -9.27
N LEU A 535 -9.97 34.67 -9.71
CA LEU A 535 -10.94 33.99 -8.85
C LEU A 535 -10.27 33.22 -7.71
N ALA A 536 -9.09 32.67 -7.92
CA ALA A 536 -8.32 31.93 -6.91
C ALA A 536 -7.86 32.77 -5.71
N GLY A 537 -7.97 34.10 -5.77
CA GLY A 537 -7.73 35.02 -4.65
C GLY A 537 -8.99 35.46 -3.92
N SER A 538 -10.17 34.99 -4.33
CA SER A 538 -11.46 35.38 -3.75
C SER A 538 -11.93 34.41 -2.65
N LYS A 539 -12.61 34.97 -1.63
CA LYS A 539 -13.27 34.21 -0.55
C LYS A 539 -14.74 33.89 -0.89
N SER A 540 -15.21 34.30 -2.06
CA SER A 540 -16.60 34.16 -2.44
C SER A 540 -16.94 32.71 -2.82
N PRO A 541 -18.07 32.14 -2.31
CA PRO A 541 -18.59 30.86 -2.77
C PRO A 541 -18.91 30.84 -4.28
N LEU A 542 -19.22 31.99 -4.87
CA LEU A 542 -19.46 32.11 -6.31
C LEU A 542 -18.17 31.90 -7.12
N ALA A 543 -17.03 32.35 -6.62
CA ALA A 543 -15.73 32.09 -7.22
C ALA A 543 -15.41 30.59 -7.22
N TRP A 544 -15.63 29.91 -6.08
CA TRP A 544 -15.48 28.48 -5.95
C TRP A 544 -16.37 27.72 -6.94
N GLN A 545 -17.68 28.04 -6.95
CA GLN A 545 -18.63 27.39 -7.87
C GLN A 545 -18.30 27.65 -9.33
N GLY A 546 -17.88 28.86 -9.68
CA GLY A 546 -17.46 29.22 -11.04
C GLY A 546 -16.28 28.38 -11.51
N LEU A 547 -15.22 28.28 -10.70
CA LEU A 547 -14.06 27.45 -11.00
C LEU A 547 -14.40 25.96 -11.04
N PHE A 548 -15.25 25.48 -10.12
CA PHE A 548 -15.64 24.07 -10.04
C PHE A 548 -16.43 23.61 -11.27
N ARG A 549 -17.37 24.44 -11.77
CA ARG A 549 -18.13 24.17 -13.01
C ARG A 549 -17.19 24.00 -14.20
N GLN A 550 -16.14 24.80 -14.29
CA GLN A 550 -15.20 24.79 -15.42
C GLN A 550 -14.15 23.67 -15.34
N LEU A 551 -14.18 22.80 -14.34
CA LEU A 551 -13.44 21.54 -14.35
C LEU A 551 -13.93 20.55 -15.44
N ARG A 552 -15.09 20.82 -16.07
CA ARG A 552 -15.64 20.07 -17.19
C ARG A 552 -15.59 20.83 -18.52
N ASP A 553 -14.84 21.93 -18.59
CA ASP A 553 -14.66 22.71 -19.82
C ASP A 553 -14.04 21.83 -20.94
N GLU A 554 -14.35 22.08 -22.18
CA GLU A 554 -13.79 21.33 -23.32
C GLU A 554 -12.29 21.48 -23.43
N ARG A 555 -11.76 22.68 -23.10
CA ARG A 555 -10.34 23.01 -23.20
C ARG A 555 -9.57 22.61 -21.95
N PHE A 556 -8.57 21.76 -22.13
CA PHE A 556 -7.74 21.26 -21.03
C PHE A 556 -7.06 22.38 -20.22
N GLU A 557 -6.58 23.44 -20.89
CA GLU A 557 -5.88 24.53 -20.19
C GLU A 557 -6.80 25.27 -19.21
N ILE A 558 -8.08 25.42 -19.55
CA ILE A 558 -9.08 26.03 -18.66
C ILE A 558 -9.29 25.11 -17.46
N ARG A 559 -9.53 23.79 -17.69
CA ARG A 559 -9.70 22.80 -16.63
C ARG A 559 -8.52 22.79 -15.66
N GLN A 560 -7.29 22.76 -16.19
CA GLN A 560 -6.06 22.74 -15.41
C GLN A 560 -5.89 24.02 -14.57
N ARG A 561 -6.19 25.19 -15.12
CA ARG A 561 -6.10 26.47 -14.40
C ARG A 561 -7.17 26.60 -13.32
N CYS A 562 -8.37 26.15 -13.59
CA CYS A 562 -9.45 26.10 -12.61
C CYS A 562 -9.11 25.14 -11.45
N ALA A 563 -8.57 23.95 -11.72
CA ALA A 563 -8.14 23.04 -10.67
C ALA A 563 -7.06 23.65 -9.77
N ARG A 564 -6.06 24.33 -10.35
CA ARG A 564 -5.03 25.04 -9.56
C ARG A 564 -5.62 26.22 -8.76
N GLY A 565 -6.63 26.91 -9.32
CA GLY A 565 -7.36 27.94 -8.60
C GLY A 565 -8.11 27.40 -7.38
N LEU A 566 -8.80 26.28 -7.56
CA LEU A 566 -9.50 25.57 -6.47
C LEU A 566 -8.53 25.04 -5.42
N GLU A 567 -7.39 24.49 -5.83
CA GLU A 567 -6.33 24.02 -4.92
C GLU A 567 -5.83 25.17 -4.02
N LYS A 568 -5.59 26.36 -4.60
CA LYS A 568 -5.20 27.54 -3.83
C LYS A 568 -6.31 27.99 -2.89
N MET A 569 -7.54 28.10 -3.38
CA MET A 569 -8.70 28.48 -2.54
C MET A 569 -8.89 27.50 -1.38
N LEU A 570 -8.78 26.19 -1.60
CA LEU A 570 -8.94 25.19 -0.56
C LEU A 570 -7.83 25.28 0.51
N HIS A 571 -6.61 25.66 0.10
CA HIS A 571 -5.50 25.88 1.05
C HIS A 571 -5.73 27.09 1.96
N GLU A 572 -6.26 28.18 1.40
CA GLU A 572 -6.55 29.42 2.14
C GLU A 572 -7.90 29.35 2.90
N HIS A 573 -8.85 28.57 2.38
CA HIS A 573 -10.25 28.43 2.84
C HIS A 573 -10.66 26.96 2.92
N PRO A 574 -10.28 26.23 3.99
CA PRO A 574 -10.59 24.80 4.15
C PRO A 574 -12.08 24.44 4.21
N GLU A 575 -12.95 25.44 4.40
CA GLU A 575 -14.40 25.27 4.39
C GLU A 575 -14.96 24.88 3.00
N PHE A 576 -14.24 25.17 1.92
CA PHE A 576 -14.63 24.81 0.55
C PHE A 576 -14.23 23.38 0.21
N GLN A 577 -14.88 22.37 0.80
CA GLN A 577 -14.59 20.98 0.50
C GLN A 577 -15.53 20.44 -0.59
N PRO A 578 -15.01 19.95 -1.73
CA PRO A 578 -15.83 19.29 -2.75
C PRO A 578 -16.24 17.90 -2.30
N LEU A 579 -17.36 17.41 -2.84
CA LEU A 579 -17.77 16.02 -2.66
C LEU A 579 -16.76 15.09 -3.35
N PRO A 580 -16.18 14.09 -2.65
CA PRO A 580 -15.19 13.18 -3.23
C PRO A 580 -15.68 12.46 -4.50
N ALA A 581 -16.96 12.06 -4.55
CA ALA A 581 -17.55 11.40 -5.70
C ALA A 581 -17.47 12.25 -6.98
N SER A 582 -17.77 13.55 -6.90
CA SER A 582 -17.72 14.47 -8.05
C SER A 582 -16.30 14.64 -8.60
N ILE A 583 -15.31 14.71 -7.72
CA ILE A 583 -13.90 14.79 -8.14
C ILE A 583 -13.45 13.47 -8.76
N PHE A 584 -13.84 12.33 -8.20
CA PHE A 584 -13.48 11.02 -8.78
C PHE A 584 -14.08 10.81 -10.18
N GLU A 585 -15.29 11.31 -10.45
CA GLU A 585 -15.88 11.31 -11.79
C GLU A 585 -15.08 12.16 -12.79
N ILE A 586 -14.68 13.36 -12.37
CA ILE A 586 -13.87 14.26 -13.21
C ILE A 586 -12.52 13.61 -13.51
N VAL A 587 -11.86 13.03 -12.51
CA VAL A 587 -10.58 12.32 -12.70
C VAL A 587 -10.73 11.12 -13.64
N ALA A 588 -11.83 10.36 -13.54
CA ALA A 588 -12.11 9.26 -14.48
C ALA A 588 -12.27 9.73 -15.92
N SER A 589 -12.92 10.88 -16.11
CA SER A 589 -13.07 11.52 -17.43
C SER A 589 -11.71 11.96 -17.99
N GLU A 590 -10.86 12.60 -17.17
CA GLU A 590 -9.52 13.03 -17.57
C GLU A 590 -8.61 11.85 -17.96
N LEU A 591 -8.63 10.76 -17.18
CA LEU A 591 -7.86 9.55 -17.50
C LEU A 591 -8.35 8.88 -18.81
N SER A 592 -9.66 8.91 -19.07
CA SER A 592 -10.22 8.34 -20.30
C SER A 592 -9.88 9.21 -21.53
N ALA A 593 -9.93 10.53 -21.41
CA ALA A 593 -9.54 11.47 -22.45
C ALA A 593 -8.02 11.36 -22.75
N GLY A 594 -7.18 11.31 -21.72
CA GLY A 594 -5.73 11.12 -21.88
C GLY A 594 -5.37 9.82 -22.61
N ARG A 595 -6.10 8.72 -22.35
CA ARG A 595 -5.92 7.46 -23.07
C ARG A 595 -6.27 7.56 -24.55
N LYS A 596 -7.36 8.24 -24.92
CA LYS A 596 -7.74 8.46 -26.31
C LYS A 596 -6.68 9.24 -27.09
N VAL A 597 -6.04 10.22 -26.45
CA VAL A 597 -4.95 10.98 -27.06
C VAL A 597 -3.72 10.10 -27.30
N LEU A 598 -3.35 9.27 -26.31
CA LEU A 598 -2.19 8.37 -26.42
C LEU A 598 -2.39 7.20 -27.38
N SER A 599 -3.64 6.71 -27.55
CA SER A 599 -3.95 5.61 -28.48
C SER A 599 -3.96 6.02 -29.96
N LYS A 600 -3.99 7.32 -30.26
CA LYS A 600 -3.98 7.88 -31.63
C LYS A 600 -2.57 8.12 -32.20
N ARG A 601 -1.52 7.50 -31.62
CA ARG A 601 -0.14 7.64 -32.09
C ARG A 601 0.06 7.01 -33.46
N PRO A 602 0.63 7.73 -34.48
CA PRO A 602 0.81 7.19 -35.83
C PRO A 602 1.95 6.19 -35.97
N GLU A 603 1.76 5.20 -36.79
CA GLU A 603 2.75 4.19 -37.23
C GLU A 603 3.22 4.41 -38.68
N SER A 604 3.43 5.60 -39.16
CA SER A 604 3.97 5.77 -40.50
C SER A 604 5.36 6.37 -40.53
N PRO A 605 6.24 5.92 -41.41
CA PRO A 605 7.56 6.53 -41.62
C PRO A 605 7.35 7.86 -42.38
N VAL A 606 7.22 8.95 -41.63
CA VAL A 606 7.42 10.29 -42.13
C VAL A 606 8.85 10.69 -41.72
N GLU A 607 9.54 11.45 -42.51
CA GLU A 607 10.97 11.78 -42.38
C GLU A 607 11.44 12.06 -40.95
N ASP A 608 12.59 11.52 -40.58
CA ASP A 608 13.17 11.32 -39.23
C ASP A 608 13.14 12.50 -38.22
N GLY A 609 12.73 13.69 -38.60
CA GLY A 609 12.75 14.87 -37.72
C GLY A 609 11.43 15.17 -37.01
N ASP A 610 10.28 14.95 -37.67
CA ASP A 610 8.97 15.37 -37.14
C ASP A 610 8.39 14.36 -36.10
N HIS A 611 8.79 13.09 -36.13
CA HIS A 611 8.38 12.08 -35.15
C HIS A 611 8.88 12.34 -33.73
N LEU A 612 10.13 12.81 -33.59
CA LEU A 612 10.71 13.15 -32.29
C LEU A 612 9.96 14.31 -31.64
N LEU A 613 9.50 15.29 -32.42
CA LEU A 613 8.75 16.44 -31.92
C LEU A 613 7.33 16.05 -31.48
N VAL A 614 6.65 15.23 -32.27
CA VAL A 614 5.30 14.74 -31.93
C VAL A 614 5.34 13.86 -30.66
N ASP A 615 6.31 12.97 -30.56
CA ASP A 615 6.51 12.12 -29.36
C ASP A 615 6.80 12.95 -28.11
N GLU A 616 7.60 14.01 -28.24
CA GLU A 616 7.90 14.94 -27.14
C GLU A 616 6.65 15.70 -26.69
N VAL A 617 5.85 16.21 -27.63
CA VAL A 617 4.58 16.91 -27.34
C VAL A 617 3.58 15.96 -26.67
N LEU A 618 3.46 14.71 -27.13
CA LEU A 618 2.57 13.70 -26.53
C LEU A 618 3.02 13.32 -25.13
N ARG A 619 4.33 13.18 -24.90
CA ARG A 619 4.89 12.93 -23.54
C ARG A 619 4.62 14.11 -22.60
N GLU A 620 4.88 15.32 -23.06
CA GLU A 620 4.60 16.54 -22.27
C GLU A 620 3.12 16.63 -21.93
N ARG A 621 2.22 16.30 -22.88
CA ARG A 621 0.77 16.29 -22.66
C ARG A 621 0.38 15.23 -21.65
N ALA A 622 0.93 14.01 -21.74
CA ALA A 622 0.67 12.94 -20.78
C ALA A 622 1.12 13.36 -19.36
N SER A 623 2.27 13.97 -19.25
CA SER A 623 2.80 14.52 -17.98
C SER A 623 1.88 15.61 -17.41
N GLN A 624 1.35 16.50 -18.25
CA GLN A 624 0.42 17.54 -17.83
C GLN A 624 -0.90 16.97 -17.34
N VAL A 625 -1.45 15.94 -18.02
CA VAL A 625 -2.67 15.22 -17.60
C VAL A 625 -2.46 14.58 -16.23
N MET A 626 -1.34 13.88 -16.01
CA MET A 626 -1.06 13.25 -14.72
C MET A 626 -0.86 14.27 -13.59
N THR A 627 -0.23 15.41 -13.88
CA THR A 627 -0.12 16.52 -12.93
C THR A 627 -1.48 17.10 -12.60
N HIS A 628 -2.36 17.25 -13.59
CA HIS A 628 -3.73 17.71 -13.38
C HIS A 628 -4.55 16.73 -12.54
N VAL A 629 -4.45 15.43 -12.83
CA VAL A 629 -5.08 14.35 -12.03
C VAL A 629 -4.59 14.40 -10.58
N ALA A 630 -3.30 14.61 -10.35
CA ALA A 630 -2.76 14.76 -8.99
C ALA A 630 -3.33 16.00 -8.28
N THR A 631 -3.48 17.13 -8.99
CA THR A 631 -4.10 18.34 -8.46
C THR A 631 -5.56 18.11 -8.08
N LEU A 632 -6.35 17.47 -8.95
CA LEU A 632 -7.76 17.14 -8.69
C LEU A 632 -7.91 16.21 -7.49
N LEU A 633 -7.10 15.16 -7.40
CA LEU A 633 -7.12 14.24 -6.27
C LEU A 633 -6.72 14.94 -4.96
N GLY A 634 -5.81 15.93 -5.02
CA GLY A 634 -5.40 16.75 -3.89
C GLY A 634 -6.50 17.65 -3.33
N LEU A 635 -7.64 17.84 -4.05
CA LEU A 635 -8.81 18.55 -3.53
C LEU A 635 -9.62 17.71 -2.52
N VAL A 636 -9.50 16.39 -2.53
CA VAL A 636 -10.32 15.47 -1.70
C VAL A 636 -9.49 14.49 -0.87
N LEU A 637 -8.20 14.36 -1.17
CA LEU A 637 -7.26 13.51 -0.45
C LEU A 637 -6.11 14.38 0.12
N PRO A 638 -5.32 13.88 1.09
CA PRO A 638 -4.18 14.60 1.61
C PRO A 638 -3.22 15.03 0.50
N GLN A 639 -3.19 16.32 0.21
CA GLN A 639 -2.51 16.91 -0.95
C GLN A 639 -1.04 16.49 -1.03
N GLN A 640 -0.33 16.55 0.10
CA GLN A 640 1.08 16.21 0.17
C GLN A 640 1.31 14.72 -0.19
N SER A 641 0.48 13.83 0.35
CA SER A 641 0.59 12.37 0.10
C SER A 641 0.31 12.02 -1.35
N VAL A 642 -0.69 12.67 -1.97
CA VAL A 642 -1.01 12.49 -3.39
C VAL A 642 0.16 12.97 -4.27
N ARG A 643 0.69 14.16 -4.03
CA ARG A 643 1.84 14.70 -4.78
C ARG A 643 3.06 13.78 -4.67
N LEU A 644 3.36 13.28 -3.47
CA LEU A 644 4.46 12.35 -3.23
C LEU A 644 4.23 11.01 -3.95
N ALA A 645 3.02 10.48 -3.92
CA ALA A 645 2.68 9.25 -4.62
C ALA A 645 2.87 9.38 -6.13
N PHE A 646 2.34 10.46 -6.75
CA PHE A 646 2.53 10.72 -8.17
C PHE A 646 4.00 10.93 -8.55
N ARG A 647 4.78 11.60 -7.71
CA ARG A 647 6.23 11.73 -7.91
C ARG A 647 6.94 10.38 -7.90
N ALA A 648 6.61 9.51 -6.94
CA ALA A 648 7.20 8.19 -6.81
C ALA A 648 6.87 7.25 -7.99
N LEU A 649 5.76 7.48 -8.72
CA LEU A 649 5.42 6.71 -9.92
C LEU A 649 6.43 6.85 -11.05
N TYR A 650 7.13 7.98 -11.12
CA TYR A 650 8.11 8.30 -12.17
C TYR A 650 9.56 8.03 -11.76
N THR A 651 9.80 7.45 -10.58
CA THR A 651 11.15 7.07 -10.15
C THR A 651 11.54 5.70 -10.71
N GLU A 652 12.83 5.47 -10.89
CA GLU A 652 13.37 4.16 -11.30
C GLU A 652 13.30 3.13 -10.16
N ASP A 653 13.21 3.57 -8.91
CA ASP A 653 13.09 2.68 -7.75
C ASP A 653 11.75 1.92 -7.77
N ALA A 654 11.82 0.63 -8.14
CA ALA A 654 10.66 -0.27 -8.21
C ALA A 654 9.95 -0.42 -6.86
N LYS A 655 10.68 -0.32 -5.73
CA LYS A 655 10.10 -0.45 -4.38
C LYS A 655 9.29 0.79 -4.04
N LEU A 656 9.84 1.97 -4.29
CA LEU A 656 9.18 3.24 -4.04
C LEU A 656 7.93 3.40 -4.92
N ARG A 657 8.03 3.03 -6.20
CA ARG A 657 6.87 2.97 -7.12
C ARG A 657 5.81 2.00 -6.63
N GLY A 658 6.21 0.82 -6.11
CA GLY A 658 5.29 -0.15 -5.52
C GLY A 658 4.55 0.39 -4.29
N VAL A 659 5.22 1.13 -3.41
CA VAL A 659 4.60 1.79 -2.24
C VAL A 659 3.60 2.87 -2.67
N ALA A 660 3.96 3.67 -3.68
CA ALA A 660 3.07 4.71 -4.22
C ALA A 660 1.80 4.12 -4.84
N LEU A 661 1.94 3.06 -5.64
CA LEU A 661 0.81 2.34 -6.22
C LEU A 661 -0.08 1.71 -5.15
N GLU A 662 0.52 1.12 -4.10
CA GLU A 662 -0.21 0.57 -2.96
C GLU A 662 -1.01 1.64 -2.20
N TYR A 663 -0.42 2.82 -1.99
CA TYR A 663 -1.12 3.97 -1.40
C TYR A 663 -2.33 4.37 -2.24
N LEU A 664 -2.14 4.59 -3.55
CA LEU A 664 -3.22 4.97 -4.46
C LEU A 664 -4.30 3.88 -4.55
N ASP A 665 -3.90 2.61 -4.56
CA ASP A 665 -4.82 1.47 -4.50
C ASP A 665 -5.64 1.42 -3.20
N SER A 666 -5.13 1.97 -2.11
CA SER A 666 -5.82 1.99 -0.81
C SER A 666 -6.81 3.14 -0.67
N VAL A 667 -6.55 4.29 -1.31
CA VAL A 667 -7.37 5.51 -1.16
C VAL A 667 -8.35 5.74 -2.32
N LEU A 668 -8.11 5.17 -3.51
CA LEU A 668 -8.96 5.40 -4.69
C LEU A 668 -10.08 4.36 -4.84
N PRO A 669 -11.24 4.73 -5.40
CA PRO A 669 -12.30 3.79 -5.80
C PRO A 669 -11.81 2.78 -6.85
N LYS A 670 -12.42 1.58 -6.84
CA LYS A 670 -11.99 0.44 -7.69
C LYS A 670 -11.88 0.80 -9.18
N GLY A 671 -12.89 1.44 -9.77
CA GLY A 671 -12.89 1.82 -11.19
C GLY A 671 -11.77 2.77 -11.56
N LEU A 672 -11.47 3.74 -10.68
CA LEU A 672 -10.43 4.73 -10.88
C LEU A 672 -9.02 4.10 -10.76
N ARG A 673 -8.84 3.17 -9.83
CA ARG A 673 -7.61 2.37 -9.70
C ARG A 673 -7.26 1.62 -10.97
N GLU A 674 -8.24 0.94 -11.56
CA GLU A 674 -8.05 0.16 -12.78
C GLU A 674 -7.68 1.06 -13.97
N GLN A 675 -8.29 2.23 -14.07
CA GLN A 675 -7.95 3.20 -15.12
C GLN A 675 -6.56 3.79 -14.95
N LEU A 676 -6.20 4.19 -13.74
CA LEU A 676 -4.88 4.74 -13.43
C LEU A 676 -3.77 3.69 -13.64
N ALA A 677 -3.99 2.46 -13.16
CA ALA A 677 -3.06 1.35 -13.36
C ALA A 677 -2.83 1.03 -14.85
N ALA A 678 -3.89 1.06 -15.66
CA ALA A 678 -3.78 0.84 -17.11
C ALA A 678 -3.00 1.95 -17.82
N GLN A 679 -2.98 3.16 -17.28
CA GLN A 679 -2.23 4.28 -17.84
C GLN A 679 -0.74 4.26 -17.45
N ILE A 680 -0.42 3.73 -16.25
CA ILE A 680 0.95 3.64 -15.74
C ILE A 680 1.64 2.34 -16.20
N GLU A 681 0.91 1.22 -16.27
CA GLU A 681 1.45 -0.12 -16.56
C GLU A 681 1.13 -0.60 -17.99
N GLY A 682 0.27 0.12 -18.69
CA GLY A 682 -0.09 -0.24 -20.06
C GLY A 682 1.20 -0.36 -20.91
N PRO A 683 1.33 -1.42 -21.73
CA PRO A 683 2.36 -1.40 -22.77
C PRO A 683 2.18 -0.09 -23.52
N VAL A 684 3.30 0.57 -23.88
CA VAL A 684 3.27 1.63 -24.90
C VAL A 684 2.46 1.04 -26.04
N VAL A 685 1.21 1.50 -26.20
CA VAL A 685 0.26 0.90 -27.15
C VAL A 685 0.95 0.91 -28.49
N ARG A 686 1.11 -0.28 -29.09
CA ARG A 686 1.64 -0.39 -30.44
C ARG A 686 0.68 0.36 -31.35
N PRO A 687 1.14 1.30 -32.14
CA PRO A 687 0.32 2.19 -32.93
C PRO A 687 -0.49 1.46 -33.99
N GLU A 688 -1.74 1.89 -34.22
CA GLU A 688 -2.51 1.49 -35.42
C GLU A 688 -2.05 2.26 -36.65
N LYS A 689 -1.93 1.56 -37.79
CA LYS A 689 -1.34 2.05 -39.03
C LYS A 689 -2.26 3.02 -39.79
N SER A 690 -2.22 4.32 -39.48
CA SER A 690 -2.84 5.32 -40.36
C SER A 690 -2.21 6.72 -40.15
N ALA A 691 -1.61 7.25 -41.19
CA ALA A 691 -1.08 8.62 -41.24
C ALA A 691 -2.19 9.70 -41.10
N ALA A 692 -3.41 9.39 -41.51
CA ALA A 692 -4.57 10.26 -41.36
C ALA A 692 -4.94 10.50 -39.89
N ALA A 693 -4.85 9.45 -39.05
CA ALA A 693 -5.14 9.54 -37.63
C ALA A 693 -4.11 10.39 -36.84
N ALA A 694 -2.89 10.53 -37.34
CA ALA A 694 -1.85 11.39 -36.75
C ALA A 694 -2.11 12.86 -36.95
N GLY A 695 -2.44 13.23 -38.19
CA GLY A 695 -2.81 14.61 -38.54
C GLY A 695 -4.02 15.07 -37.75
N GLU A 696 -5.02 14.19 -37.59
CA GLU A 696 -6.26 14.48 -36.84
C GLU A 696 -5.97 14.57 -35.31
N ALA A 697 -5.11 13.72 -34.77
CA ALA A 697 -4.69 13.80 -33.37
C ALA A 697 -3.89 15.08 -33.06
N LEU A 698 -3.01 15.47 -33.98
CA LEU A 698 -2.26 16.72 -33.88
C LEU A 698 -3.18 17.93 -34.02
N ALA A 699 -4.10 17.93 -34.99
CA ALA A 699 -5.08 19.00 -35.17
C ALA A 699 -5.95 19.17 -33.91
N ASN A 700 -6.47 18.06 -33.34
CA ASN A 700 -7.27 18.10 -32.12
C ASN A 700 -6.47 18.60 -30.90
N LEU A 701 -5.18 18.24 -30.79
CA LEU A 701 -4.29 18.75 -29.75
C LEU A 701 -4.01 20.25 -29.91
N MET A 702 -3.91 20.70 -31.14
CA MET A 702 -3.71 22.12 -31.50
C MET A 702 -4.94 22.95 -31.20
N ASP A 703 -6.14 22.43 -31.45
CA ASP A 703 -7.42 23.06 -31.11
C ASP A 703 -7.65 23.09 -29.58
N GLU A 704 -7.21 22.06 -28.85
CA GLU A 704 -7.34 22.01 -27.39
C GLU A 704 -6.33 22.89 -26.64
N SER A 705 -5.21 23.26 -27.26
CA SER A 705 -4.11 23.97 -26.60
C SER A 705 -3.27 24.82 -27.57
N PRO A 706 -3.65 26.08 -27.80
CA PRO A 706 -2.88 27.01 -28.62
C PRO A 706 -1.42 27.26 -28.15
N SER A 707 -1.15 26.99 -26.88
CA SER A 707 0.24 27.05 -26.36
C SER A 707 1.14 25.96 -26.93
N ILE A 708 0.58 24.86 -27.43
CA ILE A 708 1.32 23.81 -28.14
C ILE A 708 1.81 24.33 -29.49
N MET A 709 0.99 25.12 -30.19
CA MET A 709 1.39 25.78 -31.46
C MET A 709 2.59 26.69 -31.26
N ALA A 710 2.52 27.61 -30.30
CA ALA A 710 3.61 28.51 -30.01
C ALA A 710 4.92 27.77 -29.67
N ARG A 711 4.81 26.63 -29.00
CA ARG A 711 5.97 25.82 -28.61
C ARG A 711 6.50 24.96 -29.74
N LEU A 712 5.64 24.49 -30.65
CA LEU A 712 6.05 23.81 -31.89
C LEU A 712 6.76 24.79 -32.83
N GLU A 713 6.33 26.04 -32.92
CA GLU A 713 6.96 27.09 -33.66
C GLU A 713 8.32 27.46 -33.07
N ASP A 714 8.44 27.56 -31.72
CA ASP A 714 9.72 27.79 -31.03
C ASP A 714 10.70 26.63 -31.25
N LEU A 715 10.23 25.39 -31.22
CA LEU A 715 11.07 24.20 -31.44
C LEU A 715 11.50 24.08 -32.91
N ARG A 716 10.64 24.44 -33.85
CA ARG A 716 11.01 24.54 -35.30
C ARG A 716 12.00 25.67 -35.58
N GLY A 717 11.85 26.80 -34.88
CA GLY A 717 12.77 27.95 -35.00
C GLY A 717 14.16 27.70 -34.40
N ASN A 718 14.29 26.78 -33.44
CA ASN A 718 15.52 26.44 -32.75
C ASN A 718 16.29 25.24 -33.35
N GLN A 719 15.84 24.63 -34.44
CA GLN A 719 16.63 23.61 -35.12
C GLN A 719 17.78 24.28 -35.86
N PRO A 720 19.05 23.93 -35.55
CA PRO A 720 20.19 24.47 -36.30
C PRO A 720 20.05 24.01 -37.78
N ALA A 721 20.05 24.98 -38.68
CA ALA A 721 20.01 24.72 -40.10
C ALA A 721 21.01 23.62 -40.47
N ARG A 722 20.56 22.46 -40.91
CA ARG A 722 21.42 21.41 -41.47
C ARG A 722 22.17 22.02 -42.62
N LYS A 723 23.46 22.26 -42.45
CA LYS A 723 24.36 22.55 -43.53
C LYS A 723 24.27 21.40 -44.51
N GLY A 724 23.67 21.67 -45.66
CA GLY A 724 23.68 20.75 -46.78
C GLY A 724 25.14 20.47 -47.17
N THR A 725 25.56 19.23 -46.99
CA THR A 725 26.72 18.71 -47.70
C THR A 725 26.31 18.47 -49.14
N SER A 726 26.41 19.54 -49.96
CA SER A 726 26.48 19.34 -51.42
C SER A 726 27.90 18.88 -51.75
N GLY A 727 28.02 17.72 -52.27
CA GLY A 727 28.78 16.95 -53.10
C GLY A 727 30.17 17.28 -53.50
N ALA A 728 30.93 16.48 -53.81
CA ALA A 728 31.66 16.19 -55.07
C ALA A 728 32.14 14.74 -54.98
#